data_e67e573ef6301679a9892c37245fd60f
#
_entry.id   e67e573ef6301679a9892c37245fd60f
#
_cell.length_a   1.000
_cell.length_b   1.000
_cell.length_c   1.000
_cell.angle_alpha   90.00
_cell.angle_beta   90.00
_cell.angle_gamma   90.00
#
_symmetry.space_group_name_H-M   'P 1'
#
loop_
_entity.id
_entity.type
_entity.pdbx_description
1 polymer ?
#
loop_
_entity_poly.entity_id
_entity_poly.type
_entity_poly.pdbx_seq_one_letter_code
_entity_poly.pdbx_strand_id
1 'polypeptide(L)'
;MNGVAAGRQARDDVGTQHPDIVVPIYNAPEDAWRCVDSVLAHTTGRFRLVLIDDASTDAGVARLFDALRARGDERIALLRNEQNLGFIGTANRGMAQSRADVVLLNSDTVVTRGWLAALTRCAASDPRIATVTPFSNNAEICSFPRFCEDNPCHTDEEADRARAALEASAVPSYPDLPTGVGFCMLVRRAAIDALGTFDPAFGAGYGEENDFCLRAAAHGWRNVLADDAFVMHTGGRSFKGRKGELGRRNMQLLLARYPHYEAMVRDYVAADPLRPLRDAAAWRMRRDGAKRRVLHLVHDHGGGTEAYVRTLLEASGEGWIHYLAATVGNRWRIEERGEDRRPRWFGFERRPDETWAEFVGGIVATFGVSLVHVHHLTRAREGAVSALKSLDVPYGITIHDLWLACPTVTLTRADDRFCGGVTDVAECSRCLREHAAFAEVDIAKWRREHAEVLAGAAFLIAPSRWAADMLGLYFPATRGRVDVIPHATLERALSSEERRPHHAVTAVLMPPDVVPTVAVVGAIGPDKGSRRIARLARRVRERGARMRFVVIGYLDVQHTPWQSDDMVVTVHGRYSRADLARLFVHYGARFVLYPSEGPESFSYTLSETWHAGMPALVPPIGALAERMRETHAGWVMTDDEWRDDDRMLDRILALLSADADAIVADAMANARAVRHVTPEVMTQATLAHYAQAMTRRTTNGAPALADKGRALVFTNERIRDALGYRAWNPPSISPAATDVATGAPESVLRRLARRAIAMRRTPMGRLLYRVTPEPVIDALKARFHG
;
A
#
# COMPACT_ATOMS: atom_id res chain seq x y z
N MET A 1 -55.10 13.56 52.37
CA MET A 1 -54.78 13.28 50.98
C MET A 1 -54.47 14.57 50.26
N ASN A 2 -53.27 15.03 50.30
CA ASN A 2 -52.72 16.11 49.44
C ASN A 2 -51.22 16.24 49.81
N GLY A 3 -50.38 15.67 48.97
CA GLY A 3 -48.94 15.77 49.24
C GLY A 3 -48.08 14.74 48.49
N VAL A 4 -48.29 14.50 47.17
CA VAL A 4 -47.38 13.72 46.31
C VAL A 4 -47.49 14.17 44.84
N ALA A 5 -47.57 15.46 44.59
CA ALA A 5 -47.61 15.94 43.18
C ALA A 5 -46.55 16.98 42.84
N ALA A 6 -45.62 17.35 43.79
CA ALA A 6 -44.64 18.39 43.54
C ALA A 6 -43.20 17.87 43.30
N GLY A 7 -42.97 16.55 43.22
CA GLY A 7 -41.64 15.96 43.15
C GLY A 7 -41.26 15.34 41.78
N ARG A 8 -42.10 15.45 40.74
CA ARG A 8 -41.85 14.82 39.44
C ARG A 8 -41.54 15.80 38.29
N GLN A 9 -41.70 17.10 38.50
CA GLN A 9 -41.48 18.12 37.47
C GLN A 9 -40.05 18.73 37.46
N ALA A 10 -39.18 18.36 38.41
CA ALA A 10 -37.82 18.90 38.52
C ALA A 10 -36.72 17.91 38.03
N ARG A 11 -37.08 16.78 37.38
CA ARG A 11 -36.09 15.82 36.85
C ARG A 11 -36.09 15.67 35.31
N ASP A 12 -37.01 16.32 34.60
CA ASP A 12 -37.08 16.27 33.14
C ASP A 12 -36.47 17.50 32.44
N ASP A 13 -35.84 18.41 33.15
CA ASP A 13 -35.21 19.63 32.63
C ASP A 13 -33.66 19.59 32.66
N VAL A 14 -33.06 18.39 32.70
CA VAL A 14 -31.70 18.18 32.16
C VAL A 14 -31.86 18.05 30.67
N GLY A 15 -32.47 19.09 30.08
CA GLY A 15 -32.84 19.20 28.68
C GLY A 15 -31.61 19.21 27.81
N THR A 16 -31.66 18.47 26.76
CA THR A 16 -30.88 18.59 25.55
C THR A 16 -30.77 20.06 25.12
N GLN A 17 -29.81 20.78 25.68
CA GLN A 17 -29.44 22.11 25.21
C GLN A 17 -28.82 21.92 23.84
N HIS A 18 -29.45 22.50 22.81
CA HIS A 18 -28.94 22.46 21.45
C HIS A 18 -27.70 23.35 21.38
N PRO A 19 -26.67 22.93 20.61
CA PRO A 19 -25.43 23.70 20.52
C PRO A 19 -25.68 25.06 19.85
N ASP A 20 -24.96 26.08 20.31
CA ASP A 20 -24.87 27.36 19.61
C ASP A 20 -23.76 27.32 18.57
N ILE A 21 -24.08 27.72 17.33
CA ILE A 21 -23.12 27.86 16.23
C ILE A 21 -22.63 29.30 16.24
N VAL A 22 -21.36 29.51 16.57
CA VAL A 22 -20.73 30.83 16.62
C VAL A 22 -19.86 31.02 15.39
N VAL A 23 -20.15 32.07 14.62
CA VAL A 23 -19.41 32.43 13.42
C VAL A 23 -18.81 33.84 13.60
N PRO A 24 -17.50 33.95 13.89
CA PRO A 24 -16.77 35.22 13.83
C PRO A 24 -16.64 35.67 12.38
N ILE A 25 -17.00 36.92 12.09
CA ILE A 25 -16.95 37.47 10.73
C ILE A 25 -16.06 38.71 10.74
N TYR A 26 -15.04 38.75 9.89
CA TYR A 26 -14.24 39.94 9.61
C TYR A 26 -14.01 40.07 8.12
N ASN A 27 -14.67 41.03 7.48
CA ASN A 27 -14.65 41.21 6.02
C ASN A 27 -15.08 39.96 5.24
N ALA A 28 -14.65 39.74 3.98
CA ALA A 28 -14.99 38.58 3.16
C ALA A 28 -16.52 38.25 3.11
N PRO A 29 -17.38 39.20 2.68
CA PRO A 29 -18.84 39.04 2.75
C PRO A 29 -19.36 37.88 1.93
N GLU A 30 -18.73 37.53 0.79
CA GLU A 30 -19.17 36.42 -0.08
C GLU A 30 -18.98 35.07 0.60
N ASP A 31 -17.85 34.85 1.28
CA ASP A 31 -17.60 33.63 2.03
C ASP A 31 -18.58 33.55 3.23
N ALA A 32 -18.79 34.67 3.95
CA ALA A 32 -19.74 34.74 5.04
C ALA A 32 -21.19 34.43 4.61
N TRP A 33 -21.60 34.92 3.43
CA TRP A 33 -22.89 34.57 2.84
C TRP A 33 -23.03 33.08 2.60
N ARG A 34 -22.05 32.48 1.91
CA ARG A 34 -22.04 31.03 1.63
C ARG A 34 -22.10 30.20 2.90
N CYS A 35 -21.32 30.58 3.90
CA CYS A 35 -21.30 29.92 5.22
C CYS A 35 -22.70 29.94 5.85
N VAL A 36 -23.30 31.12 6.00
CA VAL A 36 -24.62 31.30 6.60
C VAL A 36 -25.69 30.54 5.85
N ASP A 37 -25.73 30.67 4.52
CA ASP A 37 -26.70 29.95 3.69
C ASP A 37 -26.56 28.43 3.82
N SER A 38 -25.33 27.91 3.87
CA SER A 38 -25.09 26.48 4.08
C SER A 38 -25.58 26.00 5.45
N VAL A 39 -25.32 26.79 6.52
CA VAL A 39 -25.82 26.48 7.88
C VAL A 39 -27.33 26.41 7.89
N LEU A 40 -28.00 27.40 7.31
CA LEU A 40 -29.47 27.45 7.27
C LEU A 40 -30.11 26.35 6.42
N ALA A 41 -29.44 25.94 5.34
CA ALA A 41 -29.90 24.88 4.44
C ALA A 41 -29.68 23.48 4.96
N HIS A 42 -28.52 23.22 5.61
CA HIS A 42 -28.06 21.87 5.93
C HIS A 42 -28.11 21.49 7.41
N THR A 43 -28.53 22.44 8.27
CA THR A 43 -28.65 22.15 9.71
C THR A 43 -30.10 21.83 10.06
N THR A 44 -30.35 20.59 10.46
CA THR A 44 -31.65 20.12 10.92
C THR A 44 -31.74 20.11 12.45
N GLY A 45 -32.95 20.20 12.98
CA GLY A 45 -33.19 20.25 14.41
C GLY A 45 -33.12 21.67 14.99
N ARG A 46 -33.05 21.78 16.30
CA ARG A 46 -32.94 23.07 17.00
C ARG A 46 -31.49 23.49 17.10
N PHE A 47 -31.18 24.73 16.78
CA PHE A 47 -29.87 25.36 16.95
C PHE A 47 -30.05 26.87 17.06
N ARG A 48 -29.05 27.56 17.56
CA ARG A 48 -28.94 29.01 17.53
C ARG A 48 -27.69 29.38 16.75
N LEU A 49 -27.82 30.28 15.76
CA LEU A 49 -26.73 30.80 14.96
C LEU A 49 -26.35 32.19 15.45
N VAL A 50 -25.16 32.31 16.03
CA VAL A 50 -24.63 33.57 16.58
C VAL A 50 -23.56 34.12 15.62
N LEU A 51 -23.93 35.13 14.85
CA LEU A 51 -23.01 35.81 13.94
C LEU A 51 -22.42 37.03 14.63
N ILE A 52 -21.09 37.14 14.66
CA ILE A 52 -20.40 38.24 15.33
C ILE A 52 -19.52 38.98 14.34
N ASP A 53 -19.95 40.17 13.90
CA ASP A 53 -19.16 41.06 13.08
C ASP A 53 -18.04 41.72 13.93
N ASP A 54 -16.78 41.39 13.62
CA ASP A 54 -15.62 41.88 14.37
C ASP A 54 -15.15 43.24 13.83
N ALA A 55 -16.09 44.21 13.83
CA ALA A 55 -15.87 45.56 13.30
C ALA A 55 -15.38 45.58 11.84
N SER A 56 -16.03 44.79 10.95
CA SER A 56 -15.70 44.77 9.53
C SER A 56 -15.77 46.15 8.90
N THR A 57 -14.84 46.41 7.98
CA THR A 57 -14.76 47.64 7.17
C THR A 57 -15.42 47.46 5.81
N ASP A 58 -15.66 46.22 5.36
CA ASP A 58 -16.34 45.93 4.11
C ASP A 58 -17.86 46.12 4.26
N ALA A 59 -18.44 47.01 3.45
CA ALA A 59 -19.88 47.29 3.43
C ALA A 59 -20.74 46.06 3.05
N GLY A 60 -20.16 45.02 2.45
CA GLY A 60 -20.84 43.76 2.14
C GLY A 60 -21.28 43.01 3.39
N VAL A 61 -20.50 43.09 4.47
CA VAL A 61 -20.87 42.48 5.76
C VAL A 61 -22.06 43.21 6.38
N ALA A 62 -22.11 44.53 6.30
CA ALA A 62 -23.29 45.30 6.76
C ALA A 62 -24.55 44.90 5.98
N ARG A 63 -24.43 44.77 4.64
CA ARG A 63 -25.55 44.29 3.79
C ARG A 63 -26.03 42.87 4.17
N LEU A 64 -25.10 41.97 4.48
CA LEU A 64 -25.44 40.63 4.99
C LEU A 64 -26.26 40.73 6.26
N PHE A 65 -25.80 41.51 7.25
CA PHE A 65 -26.48 41.65 8.53
C PHE A 65 -27.89 42.31 8.37
N ASP A 66 -27.99 43.30 7.49
CA ASP A 66 -29.28 43.95 7.20
C ASP A 66 -30.27 42.97 6.53
N ALA A 67 -29.83 42.15 5.59
CA ALA A 67 -30.66 41.14 4.95
C ALA A 67 -31.12 40.08 5.95
N LEU A 68 -30.24 39.63 6.84
CA LEU A 68 -30.57 38.65 7.88
C LEU A 68 -31.54 39.22 8.94
N ARG A 69 -31.42 40.51 9.29
CA ARG A 69 -32.43 41.20 10.12
C ARG A 69 -33.80 41.27 9.45
N ALA A 70 -33.79 41.60 8.14
CA ALA A 70 -35.05 41.67 7.36
C ALA A 70 -35.72 40.29 7.22
N ARG A 71 -34.96 39.19 7.26
CA ARG A 71 -35.46 37.82 7.22
C ARG A 71 -36.26 37.44 8.49
N GLY A 72 -35.94 38.03 9.64
CA GLY A 72 -36.67 37.81 10.88
C GLY A 72 -36.57 36.38 11.44
N ASP A 73 -35.52 35.63 11.14
CA ASP A 73 -35.34 34.25 11.61
C ASP A 73 -34.87 34.25 13.07
N GLU A 74 -35.74 33.79 13.97
CA GLU A 74 -35.49 33.78 15.43
C GLU A 74 -34.30 32.92 15.85
N ARG A 75 -33.85 32.03 14.97
CA ARG A 75 -32.63 31.23 15.23
C ARG A 75 -31.33 32.02 15.13
N ILE A 76 -31.37 33.23 14.52
CA ILE A 76 -30.18 34.03 14.22
C ILE A 76 -30.05 35.15 15.24
N ALA A 77 -28.90 35.18 15.93
CA ALA A 77 -28.47 36.29 16.77
C ALA A 77 -27.34 37.05 16.08
N LEU A 78 -27.54 38.37 15.90
CA LEU A 78 -26.58 39.25 15.22
C LEU A 78 -25.90 40.15 16.23
N LEU A 79 -24.59 40.05 16.37
CA LEU A 79 -23.76 40.84 17.27
C LEU A 79 -22.71 41.59 16.47
N ARG A 80 -22.25 42.74 16.95
CA ARG A 80 -21.12 43.49 16.40
C ARG A 80 -20.17 43.90 17.51
N ASN A 81 -18.86 43.78 17.27
CA ASN A 81 -17.83 44.34 18.14
C ASN A 81 -17.66 45.84 17.88
N GLU A 82 -17.37 46.65 18.88
CA GLU A 82 -17.11 48.07 18.74
C GLU A 82 -15.77 48.33 18.01
N GLN A 83 -14.82 47.41 18.19
CA GLN A 83 -13.52 47.41 17.54
C GLN A 83 -13.11 45.98 17.14
N ASN A 84 -12.16 45.84 16.29
CA ASN A 84 -11.62 44.53 15.91
C ASN A 84 -10.91 43.88 17.08
N LEU A 85 -11.45 42.79 17.63
CA LEU A 85 -10.91 42.01 18.74
C LEU A 85 -10.05 40.84 18.27
N GLY A 86 -9.99 40.57 16.94
CA GLY A 86 -9.40 39.38 16.33
C GLY A 86 -10.22 38.14 16.60
N PHE A 87 -9.78 37.02 15.99
CA PHE A 87 -10.51 35.76 16.07
C PHE A 87 -10.75 35.30 17.51
N ILE A 88 -9.70 35.30 18.34
CA ILE A 88 -9.77 34.85 19.76
C ILE A 88 -10.77 35.65 20.56
N GLY A 89 -10.68 36.99 20.51
CA GLY A 89 -11.59 37.86 21.27
C GLY A 89 -13.03 37.68 20.86
N THR A 90 -13.29 37.53 19.54
CA THR A 90 -14.63 37.36 19.00
C THR A 90 -15.19 35.97 19.29
N ALA A 91 -14.38 34.90 19.16
CA ALA A 91 -14.77 33.55 19.53
C ALA A 91 -15.06 33.44 21.05
N ASN A 92 -14.21 34.04 21.88
CA ASN A 92 -14.44 34.08 23.34
C ASN A 92 -15.71 34.80 23.70
N ARG A 93 -16.04 35.93 23.04
CA ARG A 93 -17.31 36.63 23.20
C ARG A 93 -18.48 35.70 22.85
N GLY A 94 -18.38 34.94 21.76
CA GLY A 94 -19.42 33.98 21.37
C GLY A 94 -19.59 32.86 22.40
N MET A 95 -18.48 32.27 22.89
CA MET A 95 -18.51 31.25 23.95
C MET A 95 -19.12 31.78 25.26
N ALA A 96 -18.87 33.04 25.62
CA ALA A 96 -19.43 33.66 26.79
C ALA A 96 -20.93 33.95 26.67
N GLN A 97 -21.46 34.15 25.45
CA GLN A 97 -22.88 34.36 25.18
C GLN A 97 -23.70 33.07 25.22
N SER A 98 -23.05 31.90 25.18
CA SER A 98 -23.70 30.61 25.17
C SER A 98 -23.71 29.97 26.56
N ARG A 99 -24.76 29.20 26.86
CA ARG A 99 -24.83 28.27 28.00
C ARG A 99 -24.86 26.79 27.54
N ALA A 100 -24.86 26.58 26.24
CA ALA A 100 -24.85 25.27 25.59
C ALA A 100 -23.44 24.91 25.13
N ASP A 101 -23.27 23.70 24.60
CA ASP A 101 -22.11 23.37 23.78
C ASP A 101 -21.97 24.36 22.61
N VAL A 102 -20.77 24.72 22.22
CA VAL A 102 -20.52 25.73 21.19
C VAL A 102 -19.81 25.11 20.00
N VAL A 103 -20.34 25.34 18.81
CA VAL A 103 -19.59 25.06 17.56
C VAL A 103 -18.97 26.36 17.08
N LEU A 104 -17.65 26.46 17.16
CA LEU A 104 -16.90 27.53 16.51
C LEU A 104 -16.76 27.18 15.04
N LEU A 105 -17.23 28.04 14.16
CA LEU A 105 -17.26 27.81 12.72
C LEU A 105 -16.66 29.01 11.98
N ASN A 106 -15.64 28.80 11.17
CA ASN A 106 -15.06 29.88 10.37
C ASN A 106 -16.04 30.34 9.28
N SER A 107 -16.01 31.65 8.98
CA SER A 107 -16.90 32.25 7.97
C SER A 107 -16.55 31.85 6.51
N ASP A 108 -15.42 31.18 6.26
CA ASP A 108 -15.01 30.66 4.96
C ASP A 108 -15.24 29.13 4.83
N THR A 109 -16.23 28.62 5.55
CA THR A 109 -16.65 27.21 5.51
C THR A 109 -18.01 27.05 4.84
N VAL A 110 -18.24 25.84 4.30
CA VAL A 110 -19.55 25.39 3.82
C VAL A 110 -19.87 24.06 4.51
N VAL A 111 -20.94 24.05 5.29
CA VAL A 111 -21.35 22.85 6.02
C VAL A 111 -22.17 21.93 5.13
N THR A 112 -22.13 20.63 5.37
CA THR A 112 -22.83 19.62 4.61
C THR A 112 -24.02 19.06 5.39
N ARG A 113 -24.92 18.33 4.71
CA ARG A 113 -26.10 17.76 5.35
C ARG A 113 -25.73 16.86 6.54
N GLY A 114 -26.41 17.04 7.68
CA GLY A 114 -26.25 16.20 8.87
C GLY A 114 -25.01 16.47 9.71
N TRP A 115 -24.19 17.45 9.33
CA TRP A 115 -22.92 17.78 9.99
C TRP A 115 -23.06 18.01 11.49
N LEU A 116 -24.03 18.85 11.92
CA LEU A 116 -24.22 19.19 13.33
C LEU A 116 -24.70 17.99 14.14
N ALA A 117 -25.56 17.16 13.57
CA ALA A 117 -26.03 15.94 14.20
C ALA A 117 -24.89 14.91 14.39
N ALA A 118 -23.95 14.84 13.46
CA ALA A 118 -22.76 13.99 13.60
C ALA A 118 -21.82 14.50 14.71
N LEU A 119 -21.54 15.82 14.76
CA LEU A 119 -20.73 16.41 15.81
C LEU A 119 -21.35 16.21 17.20
N THR A 120 -22.65 16.46 17.36
CA THR A 120 -23.36 16.31 18.64
C THR A 120 -23.45 14.86 19.08
N ARG A 121 -23.68 13.92 18.14
CA ARG A 121 -23.67 12.49 18.41
C ARG A 121 -22.29 12.03 18.90
N CYS A 122 -21.23 12.49 18.24
CA CYS A 122 -19.84 12.25 18.66
C CYS A 122 -19.60 12.79 20.07
N ALA A 123 -19.93 14.05 20.34
CA ALA A 123 -19.75 14.69 21.65
C ALA A 123 -20.51 13.96 22.78
N ALA A 124 -21.67 13.38 22.49
CA ALA A 124 -22.50 12.65 23.44
C ALA A 124 -21.98 11.22 23.73
N SER A 125 -21.08 10.67 22.91
CA SER A 125 -20.63 9.27 23.00
C SER A 125 -19.72 8.99 24.21
N ASP A 126 -18.97 9.99 24.70
CA ASP A 126 -18.11 9.87 25.88
C ASP A 126 -18.12 11.22 26.64
N PRO A 127 -18.46 11.24 27.96
CA PRO A 127 -18.48 12.47 28.73
C PRO A 127 -17.11 13.15 28.84
N ARG A 128 -16.01 12.47 28.57
CA ARG A 128 -14.65 13.03 28.57
C ARG A 128 -14.30 13.78 27.29
N ILE A 129 -15.14 13.79 26.27
CA ILE A 129 -14.85 14.54 25.04
C ILE A 129 -14.96 16.04 25.37
N ALA A 130 -13.88 16.80 25.10
CA ALA A 130 -13.84 18.26 25.19
C ALA A 130 -14.13 18.92 23.86
N THR A 131 -13.49 18.43 22.79
CA THR A 131 -13.62 19.00 21.44
C THR A 131 -13.91 17.93 20.39
N VAL A 132 -14.69 18.31 19.37
CA VAL A 132 -14.98 17.47 18.21
C VAL A 132 -14.70 18.25 16.93
N THR A 133 -13.88 17.71 16.05
CA THR A 133 -13.54 18.27 14.73
C THR A 133 -14.04 17.34 13.62
N PRO A 134 -14.66 17.82 12.54
CA PRO A 134 -15.01 17.00 11.37
C PRO A 134 -13.81 16.86 10.41
N PHE A 135 -13.93 15.95 9.43
CA PHE A 135 -13.08 16.00 8.25
C PHE A 135 -13.34 17.25 7.41
N SER A 136 -12.30 17.69 6.67
CA SER A 136 -12.42 18.75 5.68
C SER A 136 -11.48 18.51 4.49
N ASN A 137 -11.69 19.23 3.40
CA ASN A 137 -10.74 19.25 2.27
C ASN A 137 -9.43 19.96 2.65
N ASN A 138 -9.45 20.91 3.58
CA ASN A 138 -8.28 21.71 4.01
C ASN A 138 -8.28 21.88 5.54
N ALA A 139 -7.70 20.90 6.26
CA ALA A 139 -7.69 20.86 7.73
C ALA A 139 -6.51 20.03 8.28
N GLU A 140 -5.33 20.17 7.71
CA GLU A 140 -4.12 19.48 8.22
C GLU A 140 -4.36 17.99 8.52
N ILE A 141 -4.24 17.59 9.80
CA ILE A 141 -4.43 16.19 10.25
C ILE A 141 -5.89 15.68 10.10
N CYS A 142 -6.84 16.55 9.80
CA CYS A 142 -8.23 16.22 9.50
C CYS A 142 -8.54 16.32 8.00
N SER A 143 -7.52 16.47 7.12
CA SER A 143 -7.73 16.59 5.68
C SER A 143 -8.18 15.30 5.01
N PHE A 144 -9.13 15.42 4.06
CA PHE A 144 -9.69 14.34 3.27
C PHE A 144 -9.87 14.79 1.80
N PRO A 145 -9.63 13.95 0.80
CA PRO A 145 -9.16 12.55 0.87
C PRO A 145 -7.65 12.37 1.12
N ARG A 146 -6.81 13.37 0.85
CA ARG A 146 -5.36 13.29 1.06
C ARG A 146 -5.00 13.91 2.40
N PHE A 147 -4.23 13.15 3.17
CA PHE A 147 -3.81 13.50 4.53
C PHE A 147 -2.78 14.62 4.56
N CYS A 148 -2.97 15.61 5.42
CA CYS A 148 -2.09 16.77 5.58
C CYS A 148 -1.87 17.55 4.26
N GLU A 149 -2.79 17.43 3.31
CA GLU A 149 -2.73 18.17 2.03
C GLU A 149 -3.98 19.04 1.89
N ASP A 150 -3.83 20.13 1.13
CA ASP A 150 -4.96 20.90 0.62
C ASP A 150 -5.58 20.14 -0.56
N ASN A 151 -6.84 19.77 -0.41
CA ASN A 151 -7.58 18.98 -1.39
C ASN A 151 -8.57 19.90 -2.11
N PRO A 152 -8.54 20.00 -3.45
CA PRO A 152 -9.51 20.80 -4.19
C PRO A 152 -10.94 20.35 -3.90
N CYS A 153 -11.79 21.27 -3.46
CA CYS A 153 -13.23 21.10 -3.27
C CYS A 153 -13.87 22.48 -3.46
N HIS A 154 -14.61 22.65 -4.56
CA HIS A 154 -15.06 23.98 -5.01
C HIS A 154 -16.57 24.08 -5.07
N THR A 155 -17.28 22.95 -5.16
CA THR A 155 -18.73 22.92 -5.28
C THR A 155 -19.39 22.18 -4.13
N ASP A 156 -20.66 22.48 -3.91
CA ASP A 156 -21.48 21.82 -2.88
C ASP A 156 -21.69 20.32 -3.20
N GLU A 157 -21.75 19.96 -4.50
CA GLU A 157 -21.84 18.58 -4.93
C GLU A 157 -20.57 17.78 -4.62
N GLU A 158 -19.38 18.41 -4.72
CA GLU A 158 -18.12 17.79 -4.34
C GLU A 158 -18.05 17.55 -2.84
N ALA A 159 -18.50 18.55 -2.06
CA ALA A 159 -18.59 18.43 -0.61
C ALA A 159 -19.59 17.35 -0.16
N ASP A 160 -20.77 17.28 -0.82
CA ASP A 160 -21.77 16.25 -0.49
C ASP A 160 -21.32 14.85 -0.89
N ARG A 161 -20.57 14.69 -2.00
CA ARG A 161 -19.93 13.41 -2.36
C ARG A 161 -18.89 12.98 -1.34
N ALA A 162 -18.06 13.91 -0.85
CA ALA A 162 -17.08 13.62 0.20
C ALA A 162 -17.76 13.18 1.49
N ARG A 163 -18.80 13.91 1.92
CA ARG A 163 -19.64 13.55 3.07
C ARG A 163 -20.28 12.17 2.92
N ALA A 164 -20.95 11.92 1.80
CA ALA A 164 -21.63 10.64 1.58
C ALA A 164 -20.65 9.45 1.56
N ALA A 165 -19.45 9.65 1.01
CA ALA A 165 -18.41 8.63 1.00
C ALA A 165 -17.87 8.33 2.40
N LEU A 166 -17.67 9.36 3.23
CA LEU A 166 -17.25 9.20 4.63
C LEU A 166 -18.36 8.51 5.44
N GLU A 167 -19.58 8.99 5.39
CA GLU A 167 -20.74 8.41 6.08
C GLU A 167 -20.93 6.93 5.74
N ALA A 168 -20.80 6.57 4.45
CA ALA A 168 -20.92 5.19 3.99
C ALA A 168 -19.71 4.29 4.35
N SER A 169 -18.58 4.87 4.74
CA SER A 169 -17.33 4.16 5.06
C SER A 169 -17.05 4.12 6.55
N ALA A 170 -17.54 5.09 7.29
CA ALA A 170 -17.30 5.19 8.72
C ALA A 170 -18.13 4.15 9.49
N VAL A 171 -17.47 3.51 10.45
CA VAL A 171 -18.12 2.96 11.64
C VAL A 171 -17.73 3.92 12.74
N PRO A 172 -18.64 4.83 13.18
CA PRO A 172 -18.30 5.91 14.09
C PRO A 172 -17.52 5.40 15.29
N SER A 173 -16.24 5.70 15.33
CA SER A 173 -15.31 5.29 16.41
C SER A 173 -14.76 6.47 17.19
N TYR A 174 -14.93 7.66 16.63
CA TYR A 174 -14.54 8.93 17.24
C TYR A 174 -13.11 8.90 17.79
N PRO A 175 -12.12 8.70 16.91
CA PRO A 175 -10.73 8.52 17.29
C PRO A 175 -10.14 9.79 17.89
N ASP A 176 -9.18 9.61 18.81
CA ASP A 176 -8.46 10.72 19.43
C ASP A 176 -7.58 11.46 18.42
N LEU A 177 -7.57 12.78 18.54
CA LEU A 177 -6.69 13.71 17.85
C LEU A 177 -5.65 14.29 18.82
N PRO A 178 -4.43 14.60 18.37
CA PRO A 178 -3.48 15.41 19.13
C PRO A 178 -4.09 16.75 19.57
N THR A 179 -4.70 17.44 18.62
CA THR A 179 -5.46 18.68 18.79
C THR A 179 -6.59 18.73 17.76
N GLY A 180 -7.65 19.48 18.04
CA GLY A 180 -8.64 19.85 17.03
C GLY A 180 -8.08 20.84 16.03
N VAL A 181 -8.84 21.15 14.98
CA VAL A 181 -8.51 22.17 13.98
C VAL A 181 -9.60 23.22 13.97
N GLY A 182 -9.21 24.49 14.10
CA GLY A 182 -10.09 25.61 14.43
C GLY A 182 -11.08 26.06 13.34
N PHE A 183 -11.06 25.46 12.12
CA PHE A 183 -12.02 25.85 11.06
C PHE A 183 -13.48 25.49 11.39
N CYS A 184 -13.67 24.37 12.10
CA CYS A 184 -14.95 23.88 12.62
C CYS A 184 -14.69 23.01 13.83
N MET A 185 -15.05 23.47 15.01
CA MET A 185 -14.78 22.75 16.26
C MET A 185 -15.96 22.88 17.23
N LEU A 186 -16.60 21.76 17.58
CA LEU A 186 -17.52 21.72 18.70
C LEU A 186 -16.73 21.67 19.98
N VAL A 187 -17.02 22.58 20.93
CA VAL A 187 -16.43 22.65 22.25
C VAL A 187 -17.54 22.43 23.30
N ARG A 188 -17.35 21.42 24.14
CA ARG A 188 -18.33 21.10 25.19
C ARG A 188 -18.40 22.20 26.21
N ARG A 189 -19.62 22.56 26.62
CA ARG A 189 -19.83 23.54 27.69
C ARG A 189 -19.10 23.17 28.98
N ALA A 190 -19.19 21.91 29.35
CA ALA A 190 -18.49 21.40 30.53
C ALA A 190 -16.96 21.60 30.48
N ALA A 191 -16.37 21.48 29.28
CA ALA A 191 -14.94 21.75 29.11
C ALA A 191 -14.63 23.24 29.19
N ILE A 192 -15.48 24.10 28.62
CA ILE A 192 -15.33 25.56 28.73
C ILE A 192 -15.44 26.00 30.21
N ASP A 193 -16.40 25.44 30.93
CA ASP A 193 -16.62 25.79 32.35
C ASP A 193 -15.45 25.32 33.24
N ALA A 194 -14.84 24.18 32.90
CA ALA A 194 -13.70 23.62 33.63
C ALA A 194 -12.36 24.30 33.32
N LEU A 195 -12.15 24.70 32.07
CA LEU A 195 -10.85 25.10 31.54
C LEU A 195 -10.77 26.58 31.14
N GLY A 196 -11.89 27.29 31.10
CA GLY A 196 -12.01 28.62 30.50
C GLY A 196 -12.10 28.57 28.97
N THR A 197 -12.05 29.74 28.36
CA THR A 197 -12.08 29.95 26.89
C THR A 197 -10.67 29.94 26.30
N PHE A 198 -10.51 30.39 25.05
CA PHE A 198 -9.20 30.54 24.43
C PHE A 198 -8.34 31.57 25.15
N ASP A 199 -7.03 31.31 25.27
CA ASP A 199 -6.11 32.19 25.96
C ASP A 199 -5.77 33.44 25.07
N PRO A 200 -6.07 34.66 25.56
CA PRO A 200 -5.77 35.90 24.85
C PRO A 200 -4.27 36.11 24.54
N ALA A 201 -3.36 35.41 25.21
CA ALA A 201 -1.93 35.49 24.96
C ALA A 201 -1.52 35.14 23.53
N PHE A 202 -2.36 34.37 22.79
CA PHE A 202 -2.16 34.04 21.41
C PHE A 202 -2.56 35.18 20.44
N GLY A 203 -3.13 36.28 20.95
CA GLY A 203 -3.39 37.49 20.18
C GLY A 203 -4.48 37.34 19.13
N ALA A 204 -4.15 37.56 17.85
CA ALA A 204 -5.15 37.56 16.78
C ALA A 204 -5.52 36.18 16.26
N GLY A 205 -4.88 35.11 16.74
CA GLY A 205 -5.14 33.71 16.35
C GLY A 205 -3.87 32.91 16.07
N TYR A 206 -4.03 31.65 15.66
CA TYR A 206 -3.02 30.61 15.46
C TYR A 206 -2.43 30.02 16.73
N GLY A 207 -2.89 28.84 17.09
CA GLY A 207 -2.41 28.03 18.20
C GLY A 207 -3.27 28.11 19.47
N GLU A 208 -4.29 28.94 19.53
CA GLU A 208 -5.26 29.03 20.61
C GLU A 208 -6.09 27.76 20.76
N GLU A 209 -6.50 27.16 19.63
CA GLU A 209 -7.20 25.89 19.61
C GLU A 209 -6.29 24.74 20.04
N ASN A 210 -5.03 24.80 19.66
CA ASN A 210 -4.03 23.83 20.09
C ASN A 210 -3.78 23.92 21.60
N ASP A 211 -3.62 25.12 22.14
CA ASP A 211 -3.51 25.35 23.59
C ASP A 211 -4.73 24.85 24.35
N PHE A 212 -5.95 25.14 23.85
CA PHE A 212 -7.17 24.65 24.50
C PHE A 212 -7.22 23.12 24.52
N CYS A 213 -6.92 22.47 23.36
CA CYS A 213 -6.90 21.02 23.26
C CYS A 213 -5.85 20.38 24.17
N LEU A 214 -4.67 20.98 24.29
CA LEU A 214 -3.61 20.48 25.17
C LEU A 214 -3.94 20.69 26.65
N ARG A 215 -4.56 21.82 27.02
CA ARG A 215 -5.12 22.02 28.37
C ARG A 215 -6.19 20.97 28.68
N ALA A 216 -7.09 20.72 27.75
CA ALA A 216 -8.12 19.71 27.91
C ALA A 216 -7.50 18.32 28.14
N ALA A 217 -6.56 17.91 27.30
CA ALA A 217 -5.88 16.63 27.42
C ALA A 217 -5.11 16.48 28.75
N ALA A 218 -4.46 17.55 29.21
CA ALA A 218 -3.79 17.58 30.51
C ALA A 218 -4.74 17.36 31.72
N HIS A 219 -6.02 17.66 31.53
CA HIS A 219 -7.07 17.45 32.55
C HIS A 219 -7.90 16.17 32.31
N GLY A 220 -7.41 15.26 31.42
CA GLY A 220 -8.05 13.97 31.17
C GLY A 220 -9.22 14.01 30.16
N TRP A 221 -9.44 15.16 29.50
CA TRP A 221 -10.41 15.26 28.41
C TRP A 221 -9.83 14.72 27.10
N ARG A 222 -10.74 14.40 26.17
CA ARG A 222 -10.41 13.90 24.83
C ARG A 222 -10.72 14.96 23.76
N ASN A 223 -9.83 15.07 22.78
CA ASN A 223 -10.08 15.78 21.53
C ASN A 223 -10.29 14.72 20.46
N VAL A 224 -11.40 14.74 19.73
CA VAL A 224 -11.78 13.64 18.84
C VAL A 224 -12.18 14.12 17.45
N LEU A 225 -12.07 13.22 16.47
CA LEU A 225 -12.63 13.41 15.14
C LEU A 225 -14.04 12.83 15.07
N ALA A 226 -15.01 13.58 14.53
CA ALA A 226 -16.24 13.02 14.01
C ALA A 226 -15.95 12.39 12.65
N ASP A 227 -15.65 11.09 12.65
CA ASP A 227 -15.15 10.36 11.49
C ASP A 227 -16.22 10.10 10.41
N ASP A 228 -17.47 10.48 10.67
CA ASP A 228 -18.62 10.44 9.77
C ASP A 228 -19.11 11.84 9.32
N ALA A 229 -18.36 12.91 9.63
CA ALA A 229 -18.73 14.28 9.29
C ALA A 229 -17.73 14.94 8.34
N PHE A 230 -18.23 15.79 7.43
CA PHE A 230 -17.41 16.59 6.51
C PHE A 230 -17.94 18.03 6.45
N VAL A 231 -17.02 18.99 6.52
CA VAL A 231 -17.28 20.43 6.34
C VAL A 231 -16.23 20.98 5.37
N MET A 232 -16.67 21.60 4.28
CA MET A 232 -15.76 22.20 3.30
C MET A 232 -15.15 23.48 3.87
N HIS A 233 -13.85 23.68 3.67
CA HIS A 233 -13.10 24.84 4.12
C HIS A 233 -12.33 25.46 2.95
N THR A 234 -12.67 26.66 2.57
CA THR A 234 -12.05 27.36 1.44
C THR A 234 -10.63 27.82 1.75
N GLY A 235 -10.37 28.22 2.98
CA GLY A 235 -9.06 28.54 3.55
C GLY A 235 -8.33 29.74 2.92
N GLY A 236 -7.61 30.47 3.75
CA GLY A 236 -6.52 31.36 3.29
C GLY A 236 -6.86 32.76 2.81
N ARG A 237 -8.12 33.22 2.82
CA ARG A 237 -8.48 34.55 2.31
C ARG A 237 -8.36 35.68 3.33
N SER A 238 -8.59 35.43 4.61
CA SER A 238 -8.72 36.48 5.63
C SER A 238 -7.40 37.09 6.16
N PHE A 239 -6.23 36.47 5.93
CA PHE A 239 -4.96 36.89 6.56
C PHE A 239 -3.75 36.90 5.60
N LYS A 240 -3.88 37.47 4.40
CA LYS A 240 -2.73 37.64 3.49
C LYS A 240 -1.77 38.70 4.05
N GLY A 241 -0.57 38.30 4.49
CA GLY A 241 0.57 39.18 4.76
C GLY A 241 1.22 39.09 6.16
N ARG A 242 0.50 38.71 7.23
CA ARG A 242 1.06 38.63 8.61
C ARG A 242 1.16 37.19 9.17
N LYS A 243 0.78 36.19 8.38
CA LYS A 243 0.72 34.77 8.80
C LYS A 243 2.04 34.23 9.35
N GLY A 244 3.15 34.58 8.74
CA GLY A 244 4.44 33.95 9.07
C GLY A 244 5.05 34.37 10.40
N GLU A 245 4.86 35.62 10.84
CA GLU A 245 5.48 36.12 12.07
C GLU A 245 4.64 35.80 13.29
N LEU A 246 3.33 36.02 13.21
CA LEU A 246 2.39 35.71 14.29
C LEU A 246 2.37 34.18 14.55
N GLY A 247 2.30 33.36 13.51
CA GLY A 247 2.35 31.90 13.64
C GLY A 247 3.65 31.40 14.27
N ARG A 248 4.82 31.97 13.91
CA ARG A 248 6.10 31.62 14.56
C ARG A 248 6.12 31.99 16.04
N ARG A 249 5.69 33.21 16.38
CA ARG A 249 5.61 33.66 17.79
C ARG A 249 4.71 32.73 18.62
N ASN A 250 3.53 32.44 18.10
CA ASN A 250 2.53 31.64 18.81
C ASN A 250 2.97 30.18 18.93
N MET A 251 3.65 29.63 17.92
CA MET A 251 4.28 28.30 18.00
C MET A 251 5.36 28.26 19.09
N GLN A 252 6.18 29.30 19.20
CA GLN A 252 7.17 29.39 20.29
C GLN A 252 6.50 29.44 21.66
N LEU A 253 5.39 30.19 21.82
CA LEU A 253 4.61 30.23 23.03
C LEU A 253 4.02 28.85 23.36
N LEU A 254 3.46 28.18 22.36
CA LEU A 254 2.89 26.84 22.51
C LEU A 254 3.96 25.82 22.93
N LEU A 255 5.12 25.83 22.28
CA LEU A 255 6.23 24.92 22.59
C LEU A 255 6.87 25.21 23.96
N ALA A 256 6.88 26.46 24.40
CA ALA A 256 7.33 26.81 25.75
C ALA A 256 6.41 26.19 26.82
N ARG A 257 5.10 26.12 26.56
CA ARG A 257 4.12 25.47 27.45
C ARG A 257 4.09 23.95 27.32
N TYR A 258 4.20 23.46 26.07
CA TYR A 258 4.05 22.05 25.73
C TYR A 258 5.22 21.56 24.86
N PRO A 259 6.40 21.31 25.42
CA PRO A 259 7.60 20.95 24.66
C PRO A 259 7.48 19.66 23.83
N HIS A 260 6.49 18.82 24.16
CA HIS A 260 6.22 17.55 23.48
C HIS A 260 5.26 17.68 22.29
N TYR A 261 4.67 18.84 22.05
CA TYR A 261 3.62 19.03 21.03
C TYR A 261 4.06 18.61 19.61
N GLU A 262 5.20 19.12 19.14
CA GLU A 262 5.69 18.76 17.79
C GLU A 262 5.99 17.26 17.64
N ALA A 263 6.51 16.63 18.70
CA ALA A 263 6.78 15.19 18.69
C ALA A 263 5.46 14.41 18.60
N MET A 264 4.45 14.81 19.36
CA MET A 264 3.13 14.20 19.39
C MET A 264 2.44 14.29 18.02
N VAL A 265 2.44 15.46 17.39
CA VAL A 265 1.86 15.66 16.04
C VAL A 265 2.62 14.86 15.01
N ARG A 266 3.96 14.88 15.04
CA ARG A 266 4.79 14.08 14.13
C ARG A 266 4.55 12.58 14.25
N ASP A 267 4.40 12.08 15.48
CA ASP A 267 4.11 10.66 15.74
C ASP A 267 2.70 10.30 15.24
N TYR A 268 1.71 11.18 15.40
CA TYR A 268 0.37 11.01 14.84
C TYR A 268 0.40 10.98 13.30
N VAL A 269 1.10 11.93 12.67
CA VAL A 269 1.24 11.99 11.21
C VAL A 269 1.96 10.73 10.68
N ALA A 270 3.00 10.27 11.37
CA ALA A 270 3.72 9.05 11.00
C ALA A 270 2.87 7.77 11.17
N ALA A 271 2.02 7.74 12.19
CA ALA A 271 1.11 6.62 12.45
C ALA A 271 -0.05 6.58 11.44
N ASP A 272 -0.52 7.75 11.01
CA ASP A 272 -1.66 7.94 10.12
C ASP A 272 -2.86 7.03 10.45
N PRO A 273 -3.44 7.10 11.67
CA PRO A 273 -4.41 6.12 12.17
C PRO A 273 -5.74 6.14 11.40
N LEU A 274 -6.03 7.23 10.69
CA LEU A 274 -7.26 7.42 9.92
C LEU A 274 -7.13 7.02 8.44
N ARG A 275 -5.95 6.60 8.02
CA ARG A 275 -5.70 6.20 6.63
C ARG A 275 -6.68 5.15 6.10
N PRO A 276 -7.02 4.06 6.85
CA PRO A 276 -7.96 3.08 6.34
C PRO A 276 -9.34 3.66 6.02
N LEU A 277 -9.85 4.57 6.85
CA LEU A 277 -11.13 5.23 6.61
C LEU A 277 -11.05 6.17 5.41
N ARG A 278 -9.99 6.99 5.33
CA ARG A 278 -9.79 7.89 4.19
C ARG A 278 -9.68 7.12 2.88
N ASP A 279 -8.91 6.03 2.86
CA ASP A 279 -8.74 5.19 1.68
C ASP A 279 -10.07 4.56 1.23
N ALA A 280 -10.88 4.07 2.17
CA ALA A 280 -12.21 3.52 1.90
C ALA A 280 -13.18 4.57 1.35
N ALA A 281 -13.22 5.75 1.96
CA ALA A 281 -14.09 6.84 1.51
C ALA A 281 -13.63 7.42 0.16
N ALA A 282 -12.32 7.64 -0.03
CA ALA A 282 -11.76 8.09 -1.30
C ALA A 282 -12.03 7.09 -2.43
N TRP A 283 -12.00 5.79 -2.12
CA TRP A 283 -12.38 4.76 -3.07
C TRP A 283 -13.86 4.89 -3.48
N ARG A 284 -14.78 5.11 -2.53
CA ARG A 284 -16.22 5.30 -2.83
C ARG A 284 -16.46 6.51 -3.72
N MET A 285 -15.77 7.63 -3.49
CA MET A 285 -15.87 8.83 -4.34
C MET A 285 -15.50 8.56 -5.80
N ARG A 286 -14.62 7.59 -6.06
CA ARG A 286 -14.16 7.24 -7.42
C ARG A 286 -14.93 6.10 -8.04
N ARG A 287 -15.76 5.38 -7.28
CA ARG A 287 -16.55 4.23 -7.76
C ARG A 287 -17.49 4.59 -8.92
N ASP A 288 -17.99 5.81 -8.97
CA ASP A 288 -19.01 6.25 -9.90
C ASP A 288 -18.49 6.61 -11.30
N GLY A 289 -17.18 6.49 -11.54
CA GLY A 289 -16.60 6.64 -12.88
C GLY A 289 -16.69 5.36 -13.72
N ALA A 290 -16.92 5.48 -15.04
CA ALA A 290 -17.01 4.38 -16.00
C ALA A 290 -15.65 3.68 -16.26
N LYS A 291 -14.87 3.37 -15.23
CA LYS A 291 -13.55 2.77 -15.34
C LYS A 291 -13.62 1.24 -15.32
N ARG A 292 -12.72 0.61 -16.08
CA ARG A 292 -12.58 -0.85 -16.13
C ARG A 292 -11.77 -1.32 -14.93
N ARG A 293 -12.33 -2.26 -14.15
CA ARG A 293 -11.74 -2.73 -12.89
C ARG A 293 -11.34 -4.20 -12.99
N VAL A 294 -10.06 -4.49 -12.74
CA VAL A 294 -9.49 -5.83 -12.85
C VAL A 294 -8.94 -6.27 -11.50
N LEU A 295 -9.35 -7.45 -11.04
CA LEU A 295 -8.81 -8.10 -9.84
C LEU A 295 -7.76 -9.13 -10.25
N HIS A 296 -6.51 -8.92 -9.85
CA HIS A 296 -5.39 -9.83 -10.06
C HIS A 296 -5.20 -10.72 -8.84
N LEU A 297 -5.26 -12.03 -9.03
CA LEU A 297 -5.01 -12.99 -7.96
C LEU A 297 -3.59 -13.53 -8.06
N VAL A 298 -2.78 -13.30 -7.02
CA VAL A 298 -1.37 -13.71 -6.96
C VAL A 298 -1.04 -14.37 -5.63
N HIS A 299 0.10 -15.05 -5.55
CA HIS A 299 0.70 -15.44 -4.26
C HIS A 299 1.52 -14.28 -3.65
N ASP A 300 1.89 -14.38 -2.38
CA ASP A 300 2.64 -13.36 -1.64
C ASP A 300 4.16 -13.58 -1.60
N HIS A 301 4.68 -14.47 -2.45
CA HIS A 301 6.11 -14.85 -2.44
C HIS A 301 7.05 -13.88 -3.19
N GLY A 302 6.49 -12.90 -3.91
CA GLY A 302 7.30 -12.08 -4.81
C GLY A 302 7.73 -12.83 -6.07
N GLY A 303 8.87 -12.44 -6.63
CA GLY A 303 9.47 -13.11 -7.79
C GLY A 303 8.89 -12.68 -9.14
N GLY A 304 9.03 -13.57 -10.14
CA GLY A 304 8.67 -13.27 -11.53
C GLY A 304 7.20 -12.97 -11.75
N THR A 305 6.31 -13.66 -11.07
CA THR A 305 4.85 -13.46 -11.16
C THR A 305 4.46 -12.05 -10.69
N GLU A 306 4.97 -11.62 -9.53
CA GLU A 306 4.70 -10.27 -9.03
C GLU A 306 5.33 -9.20 -9.94
N ALA A 307 6.54 -9.42 -10.44
CA ALA A 307 7.20 -8.52 -11.38
C ALA A 307 6.37 -8.33 -12.66
N TYR A 308 5.81 -9.40 -13.23
CA TYR A 308 4.91 -9.34 -14.37
C TYR A 308 3.69 -8.48 -14.08
N VAL A 309 2.99 -8.77 -12.98
CA VAL A 309 1.75 -8.04 -12.63
C VAL A 309 2.05 -6.57 -12.40
N ARG A 310 3.11 -6.23 -11.65
CA ARG A 310 3.48 -4.83 -11.41
C ARG A 310 3.81 -4.10 -12.72
N THR A 311 4.52 -4.76 -13.64
CA THR A 311 4.78 -4.20 -14.97
C THR A 311 3.49 -3.91 -15.73
N LEU A 312 2.54 -4.86 -15.72
CA LEU A 312 1.23 -4.71 -16.33
C LEU A 312 0.46 -3.52 -15.72
N LEU A 313 0.45 -3.39 -14.38
CA LEU A 313 -0.23 -2.30 -13.69
C LEU A 313 0.38 -0.93 -14.01
N GLU A 314 1.70 -0.85 -14.09
CA GLU A 314 2.42 0.40 -14.36
C GLU A 314 2.24 0.87 -15.82
N ALA A 315 2.12 -0.06 -16.77
CA ALA A 315 2.01 0.23 -18.19
C ALA A 315 0.56 0.28 -18.72
N SER A 316 -0.46 0.00 -17.89
CA SER A 316 -1.86 -0.10 -18.35
C SER A 316 -2.51 1.24 -18.72
N GLY A 317 -1.94 2.37 -18.31
CA GLY A 317 -2.44 3.70 -18.68
C GLY A 317 -3.75 4.12 -17.98
N GLU A 318 -4.35 5.20 -18.49
CA GLU A 318 -5.60 5.76 -17.96
C GLU A 318 -6.82 4.87 -18.29
N GLY A 319 -7.87 4.99 -17.50
CA GLY A 319 -9.13 4.24 -17.70
C GLY A 319 -9.16 2.86 -17.04
N TRP A 320 -8.08 2.42 -16.39
CA TRP A 320 -8.00 1.16 -15.67
C TRP A 320 -7.78 1.36 -14.17
N ILE A 321 -8.44 0.51 -13.37
CA ILE A 321 -8.17 0.36 -11.95
C ILE A 321 -7.82 -1.11 -11.73
N HIS A 322 -6.67 -1.34 -11.11
CA HIS A 322 -6.18 -2.68 -10.81
C HIS A 322 -6.20 -2.93 -9.31
N TYR A 323 -6.68 -4.10 -8.94
CA TYR A 323 -6.64 -4.63 -7.58
C TYR A 323 -5.72 -5.85 -7.56
N LEU A 324 -4.62 -5.76 -6.82
CA LEU A 324 -3.67 -6.86 -6.68
C LEU A 324 -3.95 -7.59 -5.36
N ALA A 325 -4.57 -8.74 -5.43
CA ALA A 325 -4.90 -9.56 -4.27
C ALA A 325 -3.81 -10.61 -4.00
N ALA A 326 -3.08 -10.43 -2.91
CA ALA A 326 -2.18 -11.44 -2.38
C ALA A 326 -2.96 -12.39 -1.45
N THR A 327 -2.96 -13.68 -1.80
CA THR A 327 -3.77 -14.71 -1.12
C THR A 327 -2.92 -15.48 -0.12
N VAL A 328 -3.30 -15.48 1.17
CA VAL A 328 -2.63 -16.23 2.23
C VAL A 328 -3.69 -16.95 3.08
N GLY A 329 -3.97 -18.20 2.73
CA GLY A 329 -4.99 -18.96 3.41
C GLY A 329 -6.37 -18.27 3.33
N ASN A 330 -6.99 -17.99 4.49
CA ASN A 330 -8.27 -17.28 4.59
C ASN A 330 -8.13 -15.74 4.51
N ARG A 331 -6.92 -15.20 4.52
CA ARG A 331 -6.66 -13.76 4.52
C ARG A 331 -6.18 -13.30 3.17
N TRP A 332 -6.82 -12.27 2.63
CA TRP A 332 -6.42 -11.64 1.37
C TRP A 332 -6.09 -10.19 1.62
N ARG A 333 -4.92 -9.79 1.17
CA ARG A 333 -4.49 -8.39 1.15
C ARG A 333 -4.60 -7.87 -0.27
N ILE A 334 -5.35 -6.79 -0.45
CA ILE A 334 -5.63 -6.21 -1.76
C ILE A 334 -4.98 -4.83 -1.84
N GLU A 335 -4.15 -4.63 -2.85
CA GLU A 335 -3.56 -3.35 -3.22
C GLU A 335 -4.34 -2.76 -4.41
N GLU A 336 -4.94 -1.58 -4.24
CA GLU A 336 -5.51 -0.82 -5.36
C GLU A 336 -4.42 0.03 -6.02
N ARG A 337 -4.37 -0.01 -7.34
CA ARG A 337 -3.58 0.86 -8.20
C ARG A 337 -4.51 1.56 -9.19
N GLY A 338 -4.71 2.85 -9.01
CA GLY A 338 -5.45 3.73 -9.90
C GLY A 338 -4.53 4.69 -10.67
N GLU A 339 -5.13 5.67 -11.34
CA GLU A 339 -4.43 6.67 -12.17
C GLU A 339 -3.42 7.52 -11.39
N ASP A 340 -3.68 7.79 -10.10
CA ASP A 340 -2.78 8.54 -9.23
C ASP A 340 -1.54 7.74 -8.79
N ARG A 341 -1.44 6.47 -9.22
CA ARG A 341 -0.35 5.54 -8.93
C ARG A 341 -0.04 5.36 -7.42
N ARG A 342 -0.86 5.92 -6.54
CA ARG A 342 -0.70 5.76 -5.08
C ARG A 342 -1.35 4.45 -4.65
N PRO A 343 -0.61 3.53 -4.00
CA PRO A 343 -1.18 2.27 -3.55
C PRO A 343 -2.13 2.51 -2.37
N ARG A 344 -3.30 1.86 -2.42
CA ARG A 344 -4.24 1.77 -1.31
C ARG A 344 -4.42 0.32 -0.94
N TRP A 345 -4.51 0.03 0.35
CA TRP A 345 -4.50 -1.32 0.86
C TRP A 345 -5.80 -1.66 1.56
N PHE A 346 -6.30 -2.87 1.30
CA PHE A 346 -7.51 -3.43 1.91
C PHE A 346 -7.21 -4.85 2.39
N GLY A 347 -7.74 -5.21 3.56
CA GLY A 347 -7.64 -6.56 4.12
C GLY A 347 -9.01 -7.23 4.17
N PHE A 348 -9.07 -8.51 3.79
CA PHE A 348 -10.27 -9.34 3.87
C PHE A 348 -9.94 -10.66 4.52
N GLU A 349 -10.83 -11.15 5.37
CA GLU A 349 -10.72 -12.46 5.97
C GLU A 349 -12.02 -13.24 5.75
N ARG A 350 -11.91 -14.44 5.17
CA ARG A 350 -13.04 -15.33 4.96
C ARG A 350 -13.52 -15.85 6.31
N ARG A 351 -14.80 -15.72 6.59
CA ARG A 351 -15.40 -16.26 7.81
C ARG A 351 -15.50 -17.78 7.74
N PRO A 352 -15.52 -18.48 8.88
CA PRO A 352 -15.64 -19.96 8.90
C PRO A 352 -16.92 -20.50 8.25
N ASP A 353 -18.03 -19.76 8.38
CA ASP A 353 -19.36 -20.07 7.83
C ASP A 353 -19.56 -19.63 6.38
N GLU A 354 -18.58 -18.95 5.78
CA GLU A 354 -18.64 -18.40 4.44
C GLU A 354 -17.99 -19.35 3.42
N THR A 355 -18.66 -19.60 2.31
CA THR A 355 -18.08 -20.35 1.20
C THR A 355 -17.04 -19.52 0.45
N TRP A 356 -16.15 -20.18 -0.28
CA TRP A 356 -15.18 -19.47 -1.13
C TRP A 356 -15.86 -18.67 -2.25
N ALA A 357 -16.97 -19.16 -2.79
CA ALA A 357 -17.74 -18.46 -3.83
C ALA A 357 -18.34 -17.14 -3.28
N GLU A 358 -18.91 -17.18 -2.08
CA GLU A 358 -19.42 -15.98 -1.42
C GLU A 358 -18.32 -14.98 -1.07
N PHE A 359 -17.17 -15.47 -0.58
CA PHE A 359 -16.04 -14.62 -0.23
C PHE A 359 -15.46 -13.90 -1.44
N VAL A 360 -15.11 -14.64 -2.50
CA VAL A 360 -14.52 -14.04 -3.72
C VAL A 360 -15.55 -13.20 -4.46
N GLY A 361 -16.79 -13.68 -4.56
CA GLY A 361 -17.91 -12.93 -5.14
C GLY A 361 -18.19 -11.62 -4.39
N GLY A 362 -18.10 -11.65 -3.05
CA GLY A 362 -18.22 -10.46 -2.21
C GLY A 362 -17.12 -9.42 -2.48
N ILE A 363 -15.87 -9.85 -2.70
CA ILE A 363 -14.77 -8.97 -3.10
C ILE A 363 -15.03 -8.37 -4.48
N VAL A 364 -15.42 -9.21 -5.46
CA VAL A 364 -15.74 -8.79 -6.83
C VAL A 364 -16.85 -7.74 -6.83
N ALA A 365 -17.94 -7.98 -6.10
CA ALA A 365 -19.07 -7.06 -5.98
C ALA A 365 -18.67 -5.76 -5.28
N THR A 366 -17.91 -5.86 -4.19
CA THR A 366 -17.43 -4.72 -3.41
C THR A 366 -16.67 -3.72 -4.26
N PHE A 367 -15.69 -4.21 -5.02
CA PHE A 367 -14.85 -3.36 -5.85
C PHE A 367 -15.47 -3.07 -7.23
N GLY A 368 -16.63 -3.63 -7.57
CA GLY A 368 -17.24 -3.51 -8.90
C GLY A 368 -16.30 -4.03 -9.99
N VAL A 369 -15.62 -5.15 -9.71
CA VAL A 369 -14.67 -5.78 -10.63
C VAL A 369 -15.38 -6.22 -11.90
N SER A 370 -14.77 -5.93 -13.04
CA SER A 370 -15.29 -6.30 -14.37
C SER A 370 -14.64 -7.56 -14.94
N LEU A 371 -13.47 -7.92 -14.40
CA LEU A 371 -12.67 -9.06 -14.84
C LEU A 371 -11.77 -9.55 -13.70
N VAL A 372 -11.63 -10.86 -13.55
CA VAL A 372 -10.62 -11.46 -12.66
C VAL A 372 -9.47 -12.02 -13.50
N HIS A 373 -8.23 -11.68 -13.18
CA HIS A 373 -7.05 -12.24 -13.82
C HIS A 373 -6.26 -13.07 -12.80
N VAL A 374 -6.19 -14.37 -13.04
CA VAL A 374 -5.51 -15.31 -12.17
C VAL A 374 -4.07 -15.48 -12.63
N HIS A 375 -3.14 -15.24 -11.72
CA HIS A 375 -1.71 -15.45 -11.95
C HIS A 375 -1.18 -16.65 -11.19
N HIS A 376 -1.60 -16.78 -9.91
CA HIS A 376 -1.20 -17.94 -9.11
C HIS A 376 -2.06 -18.06 -7.83
N LEU A 377 -2.41 -19.29 -7.44
CA LEU A 377 -3.24 -19.56 -6.27
C LEU A 377 -2.66 -20.64 -5.34
N THR A 378 -1.35 -20.92 -5.38
CA THR A 378 -0.73 -21.99 -4.56
C THR A 378 -0.99 -21.84 -3.06
N ARG A 379 -1.15 -20.63 -2.56
CA ARG A 379 -1.46 -20.40 -1.14
C ARG A 379 -2.95 -20.21 -0.84
N ALA A 380 -3.78 -20.20 -1.86
CA ALA A 380 -5.21 -20.23 -1.65
C ALA A 380 -5.62 -21.61 -1.13
N ARG A 381 -6.56 -21.65 -0.18
CA ARG A 381 -7.07 -22.91 0.33
C ARG A 381 -7.89 -23.65 -0.72
N GLU A 382 -8.01 -24.94 -0.54
CA GLU A 382 -8.91 -25.79 -1.30
C GLU A 382 -10.30 -25.15 -1.42
N GLY A 383 -10.85 -25.13 -2.61
CA GLY A 383 -12.12 -24.47 -2.93
C GLY A 383 -12.01 -23.04 -3.50
N ALA A 384 -10.91 -22.32 -3.27
CA ALA A 384 -10.72 -20.96 -3.83
C ALA A 384 -10.63 -21.00 -5.36
N VAL A 385 -10.02 -22.04 -5.92
CA VAL A 385 -9.89 -22.23 -7.38
C VAL A 385 -11.25 -22.50 -8.01
N SER A 386 -12.04 -23.40 -7.39
CA SER A 386 -13.38 -23.74 -7.89
C SER A 386 -14.37 -22.59 -7.76
N ALA A 387 -14.15 -21.66 -6.81
CA ALA A 387 -14.97 -20.46 -6.65
C ALA A 387 -14.94 -19.55 -7.89
N LEU A 388 -13.86 -19.57 -8.70
CA LEU A 388 -13.78 -18.81 -9.94
C LEU A 388 -14.91 -19.12 -10.91
N LYS A 389 -15.37 -20.38 -10.94
CA LYS A 389 -16.46 -20.82 -11.82
C LYS A 389 -17.82 -20.24 -11.44
N SER A 390 -17.98 -19.83 -10.18
CA SER A 390 -19.22 -19.25 -9.63
C SER A 390 -19.27 -17.74 -9.74
N LEU A 391 -18.26 -17.09 -10.35
CA LEU A 391 -18.24 -15.65 -10.50
C LEU A 391 -19.15 -15.18 -11.64
N ASP A 392 -19.87 -14.09 -11.41
CA ASP A 392 -20.69 -13.42 -12.43
C ASP A 392 -19.86 -12.57 -13.41
N VAL A 393 -18.53 -12.55 -13.24
CA VAL A 393 -17.59 -11.82 -14.10
C VAL A 393 -16.66 -12.80 -14.81
N PRO A 394 -16.21 -12.48 -16.04
CA PRO A 394 -15.24 -13.31 -16.72
C PRO A 394 -13.92 -13.36 -15.96
N TYR A 395 -13.21 -14.47 -16.10
CA TYR A 395 -11.84 -14.58 -15.61
C TYR A 395 -10.91 -15.12 -16.70
N GLY A 396 -9.65 -14.71 -16.64
CA GLY A 396 -8.56 -15.23 -17.47
C GLY A 396 -7.40 -15.72 -16.62
N ILE A 397 -6.49 -16.47 -17.23
CA ILE A 397 -5.35 -17.08 -16.53
C ILE A 397 -4.07 -16.83 -17.31
N THR A 398 -3.03 -16.32 -16.63
CA THR A 398 -1.65 -16.34 -17.15
C THR A 398 -0.87 -17.47 -16.47
N ILE A 399 -0.26 -18.31 -17.29
CA ILE A 399 0.51 -19.49 -16.89
C ILE A 399 1.94 -19.04 -16.60
N HIS A 400 2.27 -18.79 -15.34
CA HIS A 400 3.64 -18.41 -14.95
C HIS A 400 4.54 -19.62 -14.73
N ASP A 401 3.95 -20.76 -14.38
CA ASP A 401 4.59 -22.04 -14.14
C ASP A 401 3.56 -23.17 -14.34
N LEU A 402 3.88 -24.39 -13.97
CA LEU A 402 3.04 -25.56 -14.21
C LEU A 402 2.31 -26.08 -12.96
N TRP A 403 2.06 -25.20 -11.96
CA TRP A 403 1.33 -25.58 -10.75
C TRP A 403 -0.06 -26.15 -11.03
N LEU A 404 -0.72 -25.70 -12.09
CA LEU A 404 -2.02 -26.27 -12.51
C LEU A 404 -1.93 -27.76 -12.84
N ALA A 405 -0.81 -28.19 -13.41
CA ALA A 405 -0.56 -29.57 -13.81
C ALA A 405 0.02 -30.43 -12.68
N CYS A 406 0.85 -29.83 -11.82
CA CYS A 406 1.55 -30.52 -10.74
C CYS A 406 1.88 -29.56 -9.58
N PRO A 407 1.62 -29.97 -8.31
CA PRO A 407 1.88 -29.13 -7.15
C PRO A 407 3.37 -28.82 -6.93
N THR A 408 4.31 -29.56 -7.56
CA THR A 408 5.74 -29.26 -7.51
C THR A 408 6.14 -28.06 -8.36
N VAL A 409 5.19 -27.42 -9.07
CA VAL A 409 5.35 -26.18 -9.83
C VAL A 409 6.26 -26.31 -11.05
N THR A 410 7.48 -26.84 -10.88
CA THR A 410 8.53 -26.99 -11.90
C THR A 410 8.61 -28.40 -12.50
N LEU A 411 7.65 -29.28 -12.19
CA LEU A 411 7.63 -30.68 -12.65
C LEU A 411 8.90 -31.44 -12.25
N THR A 412 9.43 -31.19 -11.07
CA THR A 412 10.62 -31.86 -10.54
C THR A 412 10.23 -33.00 -9.63
N ARG A 413 11.00 -34.10 -9.67
CA ARG A 413 10.93 -35.25 -8.78
C ARG A 413 11.58 -34.92 -7.43
N ALA A 414 11.47 -35.81 -6.46
CA ALA A 414 12.07 -35.64 -5.14
C ALA A 414 13.62 -35.53 -5.15
N ASP A 415 14.25 -35.99 -6.23
CA ASP A 415 15.70 -35.86 -6.51
C ASP A 415 16.05 -34.55 -7.24
N ASP A 416 15.15 -33.60 -7.32
CA ASP A 416 15.21 -32.29 -8.03
C ASP A 416 15.30 -32.39 -9.55
N ARG A 417 15.20 -33.58 -10.16
CA ARG A 417 15.27 -33.74 -11.60
C ARG A 417 13.91 -33.55 -12.28
N PHE A 418 13.93 -32.97 -13.48
CA PHE A 418 12.74 -32.84 -14.32
C PHE A 418 12.14 -34.21 -14.65
N CYS A 419 10.83 -34.36 -14.46
CA CYS A 419 10.12 -35.63 -14.68
C CYS A 419 9.87 -35.96 -16.17
N GLY A 420 10.27 -35.05 -17.09
CA GLY A 420 10.05 -35.26 -18.54
C GLY A 420 8.63 -34.98 -19.00
N GLY A 421 7.75 -34.42 -18.17
CA GLY A 421 6.35 -34.15 -18.55
C GLY A 421 5.46 -35.41 -18.47
N VAL A 422 5.71 -36.27 -17.49
CA VAL A 422 4.89 -37.46 -17.25
C VAL A 422 3.43 -37.10 -16.98
N THR A 423 2.51 -37.69 -17.71
CA THR A 423 1.06 -37.48 -17.56
C THR A 423 0.35 -38.62 -16.86
N ASP A 424 0.98 -39.81 -16.75
CA ASP A 424 0.41 -40.97 -16.07
C ASP A 424 0.13 -40.70 -14.59
N VAL A 425 -1.12 -40.89 -14.19
CA VAL A 425 -1.59 -40.58 -12.84
C VAL A 425 -0.94 -41.48 -11.79
N ALA A 426 -0.72 -42.76 -12.10
CA ALA A 426 -0.13 -43.70 -11.15
C ALA A 426 1.35 -43.40 -10.89
N GLU A 427 2.10 -43.06 -11.94
CA GLU A 427 3.49 -42.63 -11.84
C GLU A 427 3.61 -41.29 -11.09
N CYS A 428 2.76 -40.30 -11.41
CA CYS A 428 2.73 -39.02 -10.70
C CYS A 428 2.36 -39.19 -9.21
N SER A 429 1.42 -40.07 -8.89
CA SER A 429 1.05 -40.36 -7.50
C SER A 429 2.19 -41.00 -6.71
N ARG A 430 3.00 -41.87 -7.36
CA ARG A 430 4.22 -42.41 -6.70
C ARG A 430 5.25 -41.31 -6.46
N CYS A 431 5.49 -40.49 -7.46
CA CYS A 431 6.41 -39.34 -7.35
C CYS A 431 6.04 -38.39 -6.21
N LEU A 432 4.74 -38.01 -6.12
CA LEU A 432 4.28 -37.09 -5.07
C LEU A 432 4.38 -37.67 -3.66
N ARG A 433 4.24 -39.00 -3.48
CA ARG A 433 4.44 -39.64 -2.16
C ARG A 433 5.90 -39.52 -1.65
N GLU A 434 6.85 -39.36 -2.56
CA GLU A 434 8.27 -39.14 -2.21
C GLU A 434 8.55 -37.68 -1.77
N HIS A 435 7.64 -36.75 -2.10
CA HIS A 435 7.71 -35.37 -1.67
C HIS A 435 6.95 -35.16 -0.36
N ALA A 436 7.64 -34.89 0.75
CA ALA A 436 7.03 -34.72 2.06
C ALA A 436 5.90 -33.67 2.08
N ALA A 437 6.01 -32.61 1.29
CA ALA A 437 5.02 -31.55 1.22
C ALA A 437 3.78 -31.89 0.39
N PHE A 438 3.82 -32.94 -0.44
CA PHE A 438 2.77 -33.26 -1.42
C PHE A 438 2.28 -34.72 -1.35
N ALA A 439 2.72 -35.46 -0.32
CA ALA A 439 2.43 -36.91 -0.18
C ALA A 439 0.92 -37.23 -0.17
N GLU A 440 0.10 -36.32 0.36
CA GLU A 440 -1.35 -36.48 0.50
C GLU A 440 -2.14 -35.92 -0.72
N VAL A 441 -1.46 -35.41 -1.75
CA VAL A 441 -2.15 -34.80 -2.89
C VAL A 441 -2.68 -35.86 -3.85
N ASP A 442 -4.00 -35.91 -4.06
CA ASP A 442 -4.63 -36.64 -5.15
C ASP A 442 -4.45 -35.90 -6.46
N ILE A 443 -3.46 -36.33 -7.25
CA ILE A 443 -3.13 -35.68 -8.53
C ILE A 443 -4.23 -35.82 -9.58
N ALA A 444 -5.05 -36.86 -9.52
CA ALA A 444 -6.18 -37.01 -10.43
C ALA A 444 -7.29 -35.99 -10.13
N LYS A 445 -7.62 -35.81 -8.85
CA LYS A 445 -8.54 -34.76 -8.40
C LYS A 445 -7.97 -33.38 -8.73
N TRP A 446 -6.70 -33.12 -8.43
CA TRP A 446 -5.99 -31.89 -8.75
C TRP A 446 -6.15 -31.49 -10.22
N ARG A 447 -5.81 -32.37 -11.12
CA ARG A 447 -5.91 -32.10 -12.57
C ARG A 447 -7.34 -31.93 -13.05
N ARG A 448 -8.31 -32.69 -12.52
CA ARG A 448 -9.74 -32.51 -12.87
C ARG A 448 -10.24 -31.11 -12.50
N GLU A 449 -10.00 -30.66 -11.29
CA GLU A 449 -10.43 -29.35 -10.83
C GLU A 449 -9.80 -28.21 -11.63
N HIS A 450 -8.52 -28.32 -11.95
CA HIS A 450 -7.84 -27.32 -12.76
C HIS A 450 -8.26 -27.38 -14.24
N ALA A 451 -8.57 -28.55 -14.79
CA ALA A 451 -9.12 -28.66 -16.13
C ALA A 451 -10.45 -27.92 -16.28
N GLU A 452 -11.33 -28.02 -15.27
CA GLU A 452 -12.60 -27.30 -15.25
C GLU A 452 -12.42 -25.78 -15.21
N VAL A 453 -11.45 -25.29 -14.40
CA VAL A 453 -11.14 -23.87 -14.31
C VAL A 453 -10.51 -23.35 -15.61
N LEU A 454 -9.61 -24.13 -16.24
CA LEU A 454 -9.04 -23.79 -17.54
C LEU A 454 -10.10 -23.76 -18.65
N ALA A 455 -11.07 -24.69 -18.61
CA ALA A 455 -12.16 -24.70 -19.58
C ALA A 455 -13.05 -23.46 -19.51
N GLY A 456 -13.33 -22.95 -18.29
CA GLY A 456 -14.15 -21.76 -18.05
C GLY A 456 -13.44 -20.44 -18.25
N ALA A 457 -12.11 -20.43 -18.40
CA ALA A 457 -11.34 -19.20 -18.60
C ALA A 457 -11.66 -18.54 -19.95
N ALA A 458 -11.91 -17.21 -19.91
CA ALA A 458 -12.20 -16.41 -21.10
C ALA A 458 -10.97 -16.24 -22.01
N PHE A 459 -9.76 -16.29 -21.42
CA PHE A 459 -8.49 -16.30 -22.13
C PHE A 459 -7.44 -17.06 -21.31
N LEU A 460 -6.45 -17.63 -22.01
CA LEU A 460 -5.28 -18.27 -21.45
C LEU A 460 -4.04 -17.65 -22.07
N ILE A 461 -3.08 -17.22 -21.26
CA ILE A 461 -1.82 -16.61 -21.69
C ILE A 461 -0.67 -17.43 -21.14
N ALA A 462 0.36 -17.69 -21.95
CA ALA A 462 1.62 -18.28 -21.52
C ALA A 462 2.80 -17.40 -21.94
N PRO A 463 3.92 -17.39 -21.19
CA PRO A 463 5.07 -16.54 -21.53
C PRO A 463 5.96 -17.11 -22.63
N SER A 464 5.78 -18.38 -23.00
CA SER A 464 6.54 -19.10 -24.03
C SER A 464 5.69 -20.18 -24.69
N ARG A 465 6.08 -20.60 -25.87
CA ARG A 465 5.46 -21.76 -26.57
C ARG A 465 5.63 -23.02 -25.75
N TRP A 466 6.83 -23.22 -25.19
CA TRP A 466 7.08 -24.37 -24.34
C TRP A 466 6.07 -24.49 -23.18
N ALA A 467 5.80 -23.38 -22.50
CA ALA A 467 4.81 -23.38 -21.42
C ALA A 467 3.38 -23.68 -21.92
N ALA A 468 3.00 -23.14 -23.07
CA ALA A 468 1.71 -23.42 -23.70
C ALA A 468 1.60 -24.90 -24.13
N ASP A 469 2.65 -25.47 -24.74
CA ASP A 469 2.70 -26.88 -25.16
C ASP A 469 2.62 -27.83 -23.96
N MET A 470 3.36 -27.53 -22.90
CA MET A 470 3.32 -28.30 -21.65
C MET A 470 1.93 -28.25 -21.00
N LEU A 471 1.27 -27.09 -21.00
CA LEU A 471 -0.11 -27.01 -20.53
C LEU A 471 -1.03 -27.89 -21.40
N GLY A 472 -0.88 -27.83 -22.75
CA GLY A 472 -1.62 -28.65 -23.70
C GLY A 472 -1.35 -30.15 -23.59
N LEU A 473 -0.19 -30.56 -23.06
CA LEU A 473 0.14 -31.95 -22.77
C LEU A 473 -0.72 -32.49 -21.62
N TYR A 474 -0.83 -31.74 -20.53
CA TYR A 474 -1.62 -32.12 -19.35
C TYR A 474 -3.12 -31.88 -19.52
N PHE A 475 -3.50 -30.84 -20.27
CA PHE A 475 -4.87 -30.40 -20.50
C PHE A 475 -5.15 -30.24 -22.00
N PRO A 476 -5.40 -31.33 -22.73
CA PRO A 476 -5.56 -31.27 -24.18
C PRO A 476 -6.62 -30.29 -24.69
N ALA A 477 -7.65 -30.01 -23.91
CA ALA A 477 -8.69 -29.01 -24.25
C ALA A 477 -8.18 -27.55 -24.31
N THR A 478 -6.95 -27.28 -23.87
CA THR A 478 -6.33 -25.94 -23.93
C THR A 478 -5.54 -25.72 -25.23
N ARG A 479 -5.29 -26.77 -26.02
CA ARG A 479 -4.56 -26.65 -27.29
C ARG A 479 -5.26 -25.69 -28.23
N GLY A 480 -4.50 -24.74 -28.79
CA GLY A 480 -5.02 -23.68 -29.66
C GLY A 480 -5.83 -22.58 -28.96
N ARG A 481 -5.92 -22.60 -27.63
CA ARG A 481 -6.57 -21.57 -26.81
C ARG A 481 -5.59 -20.73 -26.02
N VAL A 482 -4.33 -21.10 -25.98
CA VAL A 482 -3.28 -20.40 -25.21
C VAL A 482 -2.56 -19.43 -26.13
N ASP A 483 -2.65 -18.16 -25.84
CA ASP A 483 -1.90 -17.12 -26.53
C ASP A 483 -0.54 -16.91 -25.87
N VAL A 484 0.51 -16.81 -26.69
CA VAL A 484 1.87 -16.61 -26.19
C VAL A 484 2.18 -15.12 -26.14
N ILE A 485 2.29 -14.59 -24.92
CA ILE A 485 2.71 -13.21 -24.65
C ILE A 485 3.95 -13.25 -23.76
N PRO A 486 5.15 -13.05 -24.34
CA PRO A 486 6.39 -13.05 -23.56
C PRO A 486 6.37 -11.95 -22.49
N HIS A 487 6.96 -12.22 -21.34
CA HIS A 487 7.07 -11.24 -20.28
C HIS A 487 8.01 -10.11 -20.69
N ALA A 488 7.59 -8.88 -20.40
CA ALA A 488 8.44 -7.72 -20.59
C ALA A 488 9.54 -7.69 -19.52
N THR A 489 10.71 -7.29 -19.93
CA THR A 489 11.76 -6.87 -19.01
C THR A 489 11.52 -5.42 -18.63
N LEU A 490 11.38 -5.14 -17.34
CA LEU A 490 11.31 -3.78 -16.85
C LEU A 490 12.61 -3.04 -17.21
N GLU A 491 12.57 -2.24 -18.26
CA GLU A 491 13.29 -0.99 -18.23
C GLU A 491 12.52 -0.09 -17.24
N ARG A 492 12.79 -0.20 -15.95
CA ARG A 492 12.49 0.88 -15.04
C ARG A 492 13.15 2.11 -15.66
N ALA A 493 12.35 3.13 -15.93
CA ALA A 493 12.90 4.42 -16.30
C ALA A 493 13.89 4.80 -15.21
N LEU A 494 15.17 4.56 -15.48
CA LEU A 494 16.26 4.93 -14.61
C LEU A 494 16.12 6.43 -14.37
N SER A 495 16.21 6.86 -13.12
CA SER A 495 16.28 8.29 -12.79
C SER A 495 17.39 8.95 -13.61
N SER A 496 17.31 10.24 -13.82
CA SER A 496 18.34 10.98 -14.58
C SER A 496 19.75 10.80 -14.01
N GLU A 497 19.91 10.45 -12.73
CA GLU A 497 21.17 10.06 -12.08
C GLU A 497 21.63 8.64 -12.45
N GLU A 498 20.70 7.70 -12.62
CA GLU A 498 20.99 6.33 -13.05
C GLU A 498 21.26 6.22 -14.55
N ARG A 499 20.92 7.24 -15.36
CA ARG A 499 21.17 7.32 -16.82
C ARG A 499 22.55 7.86 -17.20
N ARG A 500 23.47 8.05 -16.25
CA ARG A 500 24.84 8.38 -16.64
C ARG A 500 25.37 7.27 -17.54
N PRO A 501 25.92 7.59 -18.73
CA PRO A 501 26.45 6.59 -19.63
C PRO A 501 27.60 5.87 -18.91
N HIS A 502 27.31 4.71 -18.35
CA HIS A 502 28.38 3.79 -17.98
C HIS A 502 29.02 3.38 -19.29
N HIS A 503 30.30 3.66 -19.42
CA HIS A 503 31.11 3.37 -20.58
C HIS A 503 30.74 1.98 -21.14
N ALA A 504 30.40 1.93 -22.42
CA ALA A 504 30.23 0.67 -23.16
C ALA A 504 31.41 -0.22 -22.77
N VAL A 505 31.13 -1.42 -22.30
CA VAL A 505 32.14 -2.42 -21.99
C VAL A 505 32.81 -2.72 -23.32
N THR A 506 33.92 -2.03 -23.61
CA THR A 506 34.85 -2.43 -24.62
C THR A 506 35.33 -3.83 -24.23
N ALA A 507 35.33 -4.77 -25.15
CA ALA A 507 35.80 -6.13 -24.93
C ALA A 507 37.15 -6.07 -24.22
N VAL A 508 37.15 -6.34 -22.91
CA VAL A 508 38.40 -6.45 -22.17
C VAL A 508 38.96 -7.80 -22.56
N LEU A 509 39.96 -7.77 -23.44
CA LEU A 509 40.85 -8.93 -23.64
C LEU A 509 41.36 -9.32 -22.26
N MET A 510 41.02 -10.52 -21.80
CA MET A 510 41.41 -10.99 -20.49
C MET A 510 42.94 -11.02 -20.41
N PRO A 511 43.54 -10.40 -19.40
CA PRO A 511 44.96 -10.61 -19.15
C PRO A 511 45.21 -12.12 -18.96
N PRO A 512 46.33 -12.65 -19.44
CA PRO A 512 46.64 -14.10 -19.37
C PRO A 512 46.69 -14.69 -17.95
N ASP A 513 46.72 -13.85 -16.93
CA ASP A 513 46.79 -14.26 -15.50
C ASP A 513 45.40 -14.37 -14.83
N VAL A 514 44.30 -13.97 -15.49
CA VAL A 514 42.96 -14.04 -14.91
C VAL A 514 42.40 -15.45 -15.00
N VAL A 515 41.87 -15.96 -13.87
CA VAL A 515 41.22 -17.27 -13.81
C VAL A 515 39.91 -17.20 -14.63
N PRO A 516 39.75 -18.05 -15.68
CA PRO A 516 38.52 -18.09 -16.50
C PRO A 516 37.30 -18.23 -15.59
N THR A 517 36.30 -17.33 -15.79
CA THR A 517 35.16 -17.23 -14.89
C THR A 517 33.86 -17.47 -15.65
N VAL A 518 32.99 -18.31 -15.09
CA VAL A 518 31.62 -18.54 -15.52
C VAL A 518 30.68 -17.93 -14.47
N ALA A 519 29.76 -17.07 -14.91
CA ALA A 519 28.75 -16.49 -14.04
C ALA A 519 27.50 -17.38 -13.95
N VAL A 520 26.83 -17.33 -12.81
CA VAL A 520 25.46 -17.85 -12.60
C VAL A 520 24.65 -16.71 -12.01
N VAL A 521 23.46 -16.41 -12.57
CA VAL A 521 22.71 -15.18 -12.23
C VAL A 521 21.37 -15.49 -11.56
N GLY A 522 21.11 -14.89 -10.41
CA GLY A 522 19.81 -14.90 -9.74
C GLY A 522 19.76 -15.57 -8.38
N ALA A 523 18.56 -15.88 -7.91
CA ALA A 523 18.30 -16.70 -6.74
C ALA A 523 18.28 -18.17 -7.16
N ILE A 524 19.32 -18.91 -6.79
CA ILE A 524 19.56 -20.28 -7.27
C ILE A 524 19.15 -21.29 -6.20
N GLY A 525 17.97 -21.88 -6.39
CA GLY A 525 17.46 -23.00 -5.62
C GLY A 525 17.86 -24.36 -6.19
N PRO A 526 17.41 -25.49 -5.59
CA PRO A 526 17.69 -26.83 -6.08
C PRO A 526 17.27 -27.06 -7.52
N ASP A 527 16.04 -26.64 -7.90
CA ASP A 527 15.48 -26.69 -9.25
C ASP A 527 16.30 -25.89 -10.27
N LYS A 528 16.93 -24.81 -9.82
CA LYS A 528 17.85 -23.97 -10.61
C LYS A 528 19.30 -24.39 -10.54
N GLY A 529 19.58 -25.52 -9.89
CA GLY A 529 20.88 -26.19 -9.92
C GLY A 529 21.86 -25.76 -8.84
N SER A 530 21.42 -25.28 -7.66
CA SER A 530 22.36 -24.96 -6.55
C SER A 530 23.23 -26.16 -6.19
N ARG A 531 22.65 -27.36 -6.08
CA ARG A 531 23.38 -28.62 -5.83
C ARG A 531 24.32 -28.99 -6.99
N ARG A 532 23.92 -28.69 -8.23
CA ARG A 532 24.75 -28.93 -9.41
C ARG A 532 26.00 -28.06 -9.40
N ILE A 533 25.90 -26.80 -9.03
CA ILE A 533 27.07 -25.92 -8.86
C ILE A 533 28.10 -26.55 -7.90
N ALA A 534 27.62 -27.09 -6.78
CA ALA A 534 28.50 -27.76 -5.79
C ALA A 534 29.14 -29.02 -6.39
N ARG A 535 28.41 -29.82 -7.21
CA ARG A 535 28.98 -31.00 -7.89
C ARG A 535 30.01 -30.60 -8.94
N LEU A 536 29.69 -29.60 -9.79
CA LEU A 536 30.64 -29.08 -10.79
C LEU A 536 31.89 -28.51 -10.14
N ALA A 537 31.77 -27.76 -9.06
CA ALA A 537 32.95 -27.26 -8.32
C ALA A 537 33.83 -28.38 -7.80
N ARG A 538 33.25 -29.47 -7.31
CA ARG A 538 34.00 -30.67 -6.93
C ARG A 538 34.74 -31.27 -8.13
N ARG A 539 34.08 -31.40 -9.31
CA ARG A 539 34.73 -31.90 -10.54
C ARG A 539 35.88 -31.00 -11.00
N VAL A 540 35.72 -29.68 -10.90
CA VAL A 540 36.81 -28.72 -11.19
C VAL A 540 38.04 -29.02 -10.34
N ARG A 541 37.88 -29.30 -9.03
CA ARG A 541 38.96 -29.67 -8.12
C ARG A 541 39.59 -30.99 -8.49
N GLU A 542 38.77 -32.03 -8.68
CA GLU A 542 39.24 -33.40 -9.00
C GLU A 542 40.07 -33.42 -10.29
N ARG A 543 39.72 -32.57 -11.28
CA ARG A 543 40.43 -32.46 -12.56
C ARG A 543 41.57 -31.44 -12.55
N GLY A 544 41.75 -30.69 -11.48
CA GLY A 544 42.73 -29.59 -11.44
C GLY A 544 42.48 -28.50 -12.48
N ALA A 545 41.19 -28.32 -12.92
CA ALA A 545 40.85 -27.39 -13.97
C ALA A 545 40.96 -25.93 -13.49
N ARG A 546 41.65 -25.08 -14.26
CA ARG A 546 41.83 -23.65 -13.91
C ARG A 546 40.59 -22.84 -14.34
N MET A 547 39.58 -22.82 -13.49
CA MET A 547 38.35 -21.99 -13.70
C MET A 547 37.66 -21.73 -12.35
N ARG A 548 36.69 -20.78 -12.36
CA ARG A 548 35.84 -20.54 -11.20
C ARG A 548 34.41 -20.25 -11.62
N PHE A 549 33.46 -20.46 -10.67
CA PHE A 549 32.05 -20.03 -10.78
C PHE A 549 31.82 -18.80 -9.91
N VAL A 550 31.08 -17.81 -10.43
CA VAL A 550 30.64 -16.66 -9.65
C VAL A 550 29.11 -16.60 -9.70
N VAL A 551 28.47 -16.79 -8.55
CA VAL A 551 27.01 -16.62 -8.40
C VAL A 551 26.72 -15.16 -8.13
N ILE A 552 26.25 -14.43 -9.14
CA ILE A 552 25.73 -13.06 -9.00
C ILE A 552 24.28 -13.16 -8.57
N GLY A 553 24.08 -13.11 -7.27
CA GLY A 553 22.87 -13.51 -6.58
C GLY A 553 23.21 -14.33 -5.36
N TYR A 554 22.40 -15.31 -5.02
CA TYR A 554 22.60 -16.16 -3.86
C TYR A 554 22.14 -17.61 -4.12
N LEU A 555 22.64 -18.52 -3.31
CA LEU A 555 22.20 -19.92 -3.26
C LEU A 555 21.16 -20.07 -2.14
N ASP A 556 20.30 -21.09 -2.23
CA ASP A 556 19.34 -21.45 -1.16
C ASP A 556 20.01 -21.68 0.21
N VAL A 557 21.25 -22.18 0.21
CA VAL A 557 22.05 -22.43 1.41
C VAL A 557 22.99 -21.28 1.78
N GLN A 558 23.18 -20.28 0.90
CA GLN A 558 24.13 -19.17 1.09
C GLN A 558 23.57 -17.85 0.54
N HIS A 559 23.00 -17.04 1.42
CA HIS A 559 22.32 -15.79 1.05
C HIS A 559 23.21 -14.54 1.11
N THR A 560 24.34 -14.62 1.79
CA THR A 560 25.30 -13.52 1.96
C THR A 560 26.54 -13.72 1.08
N PRO A 561 27.30 -12.66 0.78
CA PRO A 561 28.57 -12.78 0.08
C PRO A 561 29.47 -13.82 0.75
N TRP A 562 30.02 -14.71 -0.07
CA TRP A 562 30.88 -15.81 0.42
C TRP A 562 31.80 -16.31 -0.70
N GLN A 563 32.89 -16.89 -0.32
CA GLN A 563 33.84 -17.53 -1.23
C GLN A 563 34.36 -18.83 -0.63
N SER A 564 34.50 -19.87 -1.45
CA SER A 564 35.15 -21.13 -1.03
C SER A 564 36.66 -20.91 -0.80
N ASP A 565 37.28 -21.67 0.11
CA ASP A 565 38.70 -21.54 0.47
C ASP A 565 39.64 -21.70 -0.74
N ASP A 566 39.22 -22.50 -1.72
CA ASP A 566 39.94 -22.73 -2.98
C ASP A 566 39.57 -21.75 -4.10
N MET A 567 38.73 -20.79 -3.80
CA MET A 567 38.21 -19.74 -4.74
C MET A 567 37.50 -20.28 -5.99
N VAL A 568 37.11 -21.56 -6.02
CA VAL A 568 36.37 -22.15 -7.15
C VAL A 568 34.92 -21.64 -7.23
N VAL A 569 34.30 -21.33 -6.08
CA VAL A 569 32.98 -20.75 -6.01
C VAL A 569 32.98 -19.43 -5.25
N THR A 570 32.44 -18.40 -5.86
CA THR A 570 32.19 -17.10 -5.19
C THR A 570 30.70 -16.78 -5.25
N VAL A 571 30.09 -16.38 -4.16
CA VAL A 571 28.72 -15.86 -4.07
C VAL A 571 28.79 -14.36 -3.83
N HIS A 572 28.27 -13.58 -4.80
CA HIS A 572 28.26 -12.11 -4.72
C HIS A 572 27.25 -11.58 -3.70
N GLY A 573 26.13 -12.28 -3.52
CA GLY A 573 24.97 -11.76 -2.80
C GLY A 573 24.00 -11.03 -3.71
N ARG A 574 23.02 -10.31 -3.13
CA ARG A 574 22.00 -9.57 -3.87
C ARG A 574 22.64 -8.50 -4.76
N TYR A 575 22.12 -8.33 -5.96
CA TYR A 575 22.58 -7.35 -6.94
C TYR A 575 21.43 -6.48 -7.46
N SER A 576 21.75 -5.34 -8.04
CA SER A 576 20.83 -4.56 -8.85
C SER A 576 21.00 -4.93 -10.33
N ARG A 577 19.90 -4.98 -11.10
CA ARG A 577 19.94 -5.21 -12.56
C ARG A 577 20.86 -4.22 -13.27
N ALA A 578 20.86 -2.96 -12.84
CA ALA A 578 21.71 -1.92 -13.40
C ALA A 578 23.21 -2.20 -13.21
N ASP A 579 23.58 -2.98 -12.20
CA ASP A 579 24.98 -3.32 -11.91
C ASP A 579 25.46 -4.57 -12.65
N LEU A 580 24.57 -5.33 -13.27
CA LEU A 580 24.89 -6.67 -13.78
C LEU A 580 26.03 -6.66 -14.82
N ALA A 581 25.99 -5.73 -15.77
CA ALA A 581 27.03 -5.60 -16.78
C ALA A 581 28.39 -5.27 -16.14
N ARG A 582 28.42 -4.37 -15.14
CA ARG A 582 29.62 -4.01 -14.39
C ARG A 582 30.15 -5.19 -13.58
N LEU A 583 29.26 -6.00 -13.01
CA LEU A 583 29.65 -7.19 -12.23
C LEU A 583 30.26 -8.27 -13.15
N PHE A 584 29.73 -8.47 -14.35
CA PHE A 584 30.36 -9.37 -15.31
C PHE A 584 31.80 -8.97 -15.65
N VAL A 585 32.02 -7.67 -15.84
CA VAL A 585 33.39 -7.15 -16.07
C VAL A 585 34.26 -7.33 -14.83
N HIS A 586 33.76 -6.95 -13.67
CA HIS A 586 34.48 -7.04 -12.40
C HIS A 586 34.98 -8.45 -12.11
N TYR A 587 34.16 -9.46 -12.40
CA TYR A 587 34.53 -10.86 -12.19
C TYR A 587 35.25 -11.49 -13.38
N GLY A 588 35.34 -10.80 -14.52
CA GLY A 588 35.90 -11.35 -15.77
C GLY A 588 35.07 -12.53 -16.30
N ALA A 589 33.73 -12.45 -16.17
CA ALA A 589 32.85 -13.50 -16.64
C ALA A 589 32.85 -13.57 -18.16
N ARG A 590 32.98 -14.79 -18.72
CA ARG A 590 33.04 -15.03 -20.15
C ARG A 590 31.65 -15.32 -20.74
N PHE A 591 30.83 -16.04 -19.96
CA PHE A 591 29.42 -16.31 -20.28
C PHE A 591 28.68 -16.66 -18.99
N VAL A 592 27.34 -16.76 -19.07
CA VAL A 592 26.46 -17.17 -17.98
C VAL A 592 26.04 -18.62 -18.16
N LEU A 593 26.17 -19.42 -17.10
CA LEU A 593 25.67 -20.79 -17.04
C LEU A 593 24.30 -20.80 -16.36
N TYR A 594 23.33 -21.49 -16.96
CA TYR A 594 22.06 -21.87 -16.34
C TYR A 594 22.10 -23.36 -15.99
N PRO A 595 22.46 -23.71 -14.76
CA PRO A 595 22.66 -25.11 -14.38
C PRO A 595 21.35 -25.81 -13.98
N SER A 596 20.21 -25.30 -14.44
CA SER A 596 18.87 -25.72 -14.02
C SER A 596 18.63 -27.20 -14.23
N GLU A 597 18.06 -27.86 -13.20
CA GLU A 597 17.62 -29.27 -13.23
C GLU A 597 16.15 -29.36 -13.68
N GLY A 598 15.37 -28.30 -13.49
CA GLY A 598 13.99 -28.14 -13.93
C GLY A 598 13.83 -27.11 -15.05
N PRO A 599 12.70 -27.14 -15.76
CA PRO A 599 12.40 -26.17 -16.81
C PRO A 599 11.95 -24.83 -16.22
N GLU A 600 12.32 -23.75 -16.89
CA GLU A 600 11.74 -22.44 -16.65
C GLU A 600 10.70 -22.09 -17.73
N SER A 601 9.60 -21.44 -17.31
CA SER A 601 8.53 -21.01 -18.21
C SER A 601 8.91 -19.76 -19.03
N PHE A 602 9.86 -18.93 -18.52
CA PHE A 602 10.34 -17.72 -19.20
C PHE A 602 11.80 -17.38 -18.90
N SER A 603 12.18 -17.21 -17.64
CA SER A 603 13.48 -16.71 -17.14
C SER A 603 13.73 -15.22 -17.37
N TYR A 604 13.45 -14.43 -16.35
CA TYR A 604 13.82 -13.00 -16.32
C TYR A 604 15.33 -12.80 -16.30
N THR A 605 16.05 -13.67 -15.60
CA THR A 605 17.52 -13.59 -15.49
C THR A 605 18.20 -13.79 -16.83
N LEU A 606 17.64 -14.59 -17.75
CA LEU A 606 18.14 -14.71 -19.11
C LEU A 606 17.98 -13.39 -19.90
N SER A 607 16.85 -12.72 -19.74
CA SER A 607 16.66 -11.38 -20.33
C SER A 607 17.64 -10.36 -19.75
N GLU A 608 17.88 -10.39 -18.43
CA GLU A 608 18.86 -9.53 -17.74
C GLU A 608 20.29 -9.79 -18.24
N THR A 609 20.63 -11.07 -18.44
CA THR A 609 21.92 -11.51 -19.00
C THR A 609 22.14 -10.92 -20.40
N TRP A 610 21.17 -11.05 -21.28
CA TRP A 610 21.26 -10.50 -22.65
C TRP A 610 21.25 -8.96 -22.67
N HIS A 611 20.47 -8.35 -21.80
CA HIS A 611 20.47 -6.89 -21.67
C HIS A 611 21.86 -6.36 -21.25
N ALA A 612 22.58 -7.13 -20.43
CA ALA A 612 23.97 -6.84 -20.10
C ALA A 612 24.97 -7.23 -21.20
N GLY A 613 24.50 -7.73 -22.35
CA GLY A 613 25.32 -8.11 -23.50
C GLY A 613 26.11 -9.41 -23.34
N MET A 614 25.70 -10.28 -22.38
CA MET A 614 26.41 -11.51 -22.06
C MET A 614 25.72 -12.73 -22.68
N PRO A 615 26.47 -13.65 -23.36
CA PRO A 615 25.91 -14.90 -23.87
C PRO A 615 25.68 -15.91 -22.75
N ALA A 616 24.85 -16.92 -23.00
CA ALA A 616 24.54 -17.92 -22.00
C ALA A 616 24.61 -19.36 -22.53
N LEU A 617 24.98 -20.30 -21.64
CA LEU A 617 24.87 -21.74 -21.83
C LEU A 617 23.66 -22.24 -21.03
N VAL A 618 22.65 -22.80 -21.72
CA VAL A 618 21.36 -23.17 -21.12
C VAL A 618 21.06 -24.67 -21.30
N PRO A 619 20.23 -25.26 -20.38
CA PRO A 619 19.76 -26.63 -20.54
C PRO A 619 18.88 -26.81 -21.79
N PRO A 620 18.71 -28.03 -22.30
CA PRO A 620 17.92 -28.30 -23.52
C PRO A 620 16.41 -28.24 -23.36
N ILE A 621 15.94 -27.84 -22.18
CA ILE A 621 14.54 -27.85 -21.74
C ILE A 621 14.00 -26.47 -21.42
N GLY A 622 12.66 -26.32 -21.45
CA GLY A 622 11.99 -25.09 -21.03
C GLY A 622 12.14 -23.92 -22.00
N ALA A 623 11.67 -22.78 -21.56
CA ALA A 623 11.79 -21.54 -22.32
C ALA A 623 13.25 -21.06 -22.48
N LEU A 624 14.17 -21.52 -21.63
CA LEU A 624 15.60 -21.24 -21.80
C LEU A 624 16.08 -21.74 -23.15
N ALA A 625 15.83 -23.02 -23.48
CA ALA A 625 16.21 -23.61 -24.74
C ALA A 625 15.46 -23.01 -25.94
N GLU A 626 14.16 -22.76 -25.81
CA GLU A 626 13.33 -22.14 -26.85
C GLU A 626 13.90 -20.77 -27.24
N ARG A 627 14.05 -19.88 -26.25
CA ARG A 627 14.54 -18.51 -26.45
C ARG A 627 15.98 -18.48 -26.99
N MET A 628 16.83 -19.41 -26.54
CA MET A 628 18.21 -19.50 -26.98
C MET A 628 18.30 -19.92 -28.45
N ARG A 629 17.45 -20.87 -28.89
CA ARG A 629 17.40 -21.29 -30.31
C ARG A 629 16.88 -20.17 -31.23
N GLU A 630 15.97 -19.34 -30.74
CA GLU A 630 15.44 -18.18 -31.48
C GLU A 630 16.44 -17.02 -31.61
N THR A 631 17.25 -16.79 -30.61
CA THR A 631 18.13 -15.60 -30.53
C THR A 631 19.58 -15.88 -30.91
N HIS A 632 20.02 -17.15 -30.87
CA HIS A 632 21.43 -17.53 -31.02
C HIS A 632 22.40 -16.75 -30.10
N ALA A 633 21.89 -16.26 -28.96
CA ALA A 633 22.62 -15.44 -28.02
C ALA A 633 23.38 -16.30 -26.98
N GLY A 634 23.89 -17.42 -27.41
CA GLY A 634 24.63 -18.40 -26.59
C GLY A 634 24.39 -19.83 -27.11
N TRP A 635 24.35 -20.80 -26.21
CA TRP A 635 24.34 -22.21 -26.57
C TRP A 635 23.31 -22.99 -25.79
N VAL A 636 22.71 -23.99 -26.42
CA VAL A 636 21.88 -25.00 -25.78
C VAL A 636 22.72 -26.24 -25.59
N MET A 637 22.76 -26.79 -24.36
CA MET A 637 23.40 -28.09 -24.11
C MET A 637 22.70 -29.20 -24.86
N THR A 638 23.43 -30.26 -25.21
CA THR A 638 22.81 -31.54 -25.56
C THR A 638 22.21 -32.22 -24.36
N ASP A 639 21.34 -33.20 -24.54
CA ASP A 639 20.78 -33.98 -23.45
C ASP A 639 21.87 -34.69 -22.62
N ASP A 640 22.93 -35.18 -23.30
CA ASP A 640 24.05 -35.82 -22.64
C ASP A 640 24.88 -34.84 -21.78
N GLU A 641 25.19 -33.65 -22.33
CA GLU A 641 25.88 -32.59 -21.58
C GLU A 641 25.05 -32.14 -20.37
N TRP A 642 23.73 -32.08 -20.52
CA TRP A 642 22.85 -31.66 -19.44
C TRP A 642 22.70 -32.72 -18.33
N ARG A 643 22.68 -34.01 -18.68
CA ARG A 643 22.47 -35.10 -17.71
C ARG A 643 23.73 -35.54 -16.99
N ASP A 644 24.90 -35.23 -17.53
CA ASP A 644 26.21 -35.65 -17.01
C ASP A 644 27.07 -34.43 -16.64
N ASP A 645 27.40 -34.32 -15.37
CA ASP A 645 28.18 -33.20 -14.83
C ASP A 645 29.62 -33.15 -15.41
N ASP A 646 30.22 -34.27 -15.79
CA ASP A 646 31.54 -34.31 -16.42
C ASP A 646 31.48 -33.80 -17.88
N ARG A 647 30.49 -34.21 -18.67
CA ARG A 647 30.30 -33.71 -20.02
C ARG A 647 29.88 -32.21 -20.05
N MET A 648 29.08 -31.78 -19.06
CA MET A 648 28.80 -30.39 -18.87
C MET A 648 30.06 -29.58 -18.59
N LEU A 649 30.93 -30.07 -17.71
CA LEU A 649 32.22 -29.43 -17.43
C LEU A 649 33.13 -29.40 -18.65
N ASP A 650 33.18 -30.46 -19.45
CA ASP A 650 33.92 -30.49 -20.75
C ASP A 650 33.42 -29.38 -21.67
N ARG A 651 32.10 -29.23 -21.81
CA ARG A 651 31.50 -28.13 -22.59
C ARG A 651 31.88 -26.75 -22.07
N ILE A 652 31.83 -26.57 -20.76
CA ILE A 652 32.22 -25.32 -20.11
C ILE A 652 33.68 -25.00 -20.40
N LEU A 653 34.59 -25.98 -20.23
CA LEU A 653 36.01 -25.78 -20.47
C LEU A 653 36.32 -25.49 -21.94
N ALA A 654 35.63 -26.16 -22.85
CA ALA A 654 35.72 -25.86 -24.28
C ALA A 654 35.34 -24.42 -24.62
N LEU A 655 34.29 -23.89 -24.02
CA LEU A 655 33.88 -22.49 -24.17
C LEU A 655 34.80 -21.47 -23.47
N LEU A 656 35.55 -21.91 -22.50
CA LEU A 656 36.56 -21.09 -21.83
C LEU A 656 37.92 -21.08 -22.55
N SER A 657 38.17 -21.99 -23.54
CA SER A 657 39.41 -22.03 -24.27
C SER A 657 39.55 -20.85 -25.26
N ALA A 658 40.79 -20.53 -25.62
CA ALA A 658 41.08 -19.51 -26.64
C ALA A 658 40.51 -19.86 -28.01
N ASP A 659 40.41 -21.17 -28.36
CA ASP A 659 39.86 -21.64 -29.60
C ASP A 659 38.36 -21.26 -29.76
N ALA A 660 37.68 -20.96 -28.66
CA ALA A 660 36.27 -20.55 -28.66
C ALA A 660 36.06 -18.99 -28.74
N ASP A 661 37.13 -18.18 -28.84
CA ASP A 661 37.01 -16.72 -28.80
C ASP A 661 36.07 -16.17 -29.88
N ALA A 662 36.15 -16.68 -31.10
CA ALA A 662 35.29 -16.23 -32.19
C ALA A 662 33.81 -16.56 -31.94
N ILE A 663 33.50 -17.80 -31.54
CA ILE A 663 32.11 -18.20 -31.27
C ILE A 663 31.52 -17.50 -30.03
N VAL A 664 32.35 -17.19 -29.08
CA VAL A 664 31.91 -16.42 -27.90
C VAL A 664 31.65 -14.96 -28.30
N ALA A 665 32.50 -14.36 -29.12
CA ALA A 665 32.29 -13.01 -29.63
C ALA A 665 31.01 -12.89 -30.49
N ASP A 666 30.73 -13.85 -31.34
CA ASP A 666 29.50 -13.92 -32.12
C ASP A 666 28.26 -14.07 -31.22
N ALA A 667 28.31 -14.94 -30.22
CA ALA A 667 27.24 -15.10 -29.26
C ALA A 667 27.00 -13.82 -28.42
N MET A 668 28.05 -13.10 -28.05
CA MET A 668 27.96 -11.79 -27.40
C MET A 668 27.33 -10.73 -28.32
N ALA A 669 27.67 -10.71 -29.59
CA ALA A 669 27.06 -9.81 -30.56
C ALA A 669 25.57 -10.11 -30.70
N ASN A 670 25.17 -11.37 -30.79
CA ASN A 670 23.79 -11.78 -30.81
C ASN A 670 23.06 -11.40 -29.50
N ALA A 671 23.66 -11.59 -28.31
CA ALA A 671 23.09 -11.22 -27.04
C ALA A 671 22.74 -9.71 -26.99
N ARG A 672 23.65 -8.87 -27.52
CA ARG A 672 23.42 -7.40 -27.63
C ARG A 672 22.33 -7.04 -28.63
N ALA A 673 22.10 -7.88 -29.64
CA ALA A 673 21.09 -7.67 -30.67
C ALA A 673 19.70 -8.16 -30.29
N VAL A 674 19.54 -8.87 -29.17
CA VAL A 674 18.24 -9.39 -28.72
C VAL A 674 17.25 -8.23 -28.52
N ARG A 675 16.13 -8.33 -29.22
CA ARG A 675 15.00 -7.40 -29.01
C ARG A 675 14.13 -7.90 -27.88
N HIS A 676 14.08 -7.13 -26.83
CA HIS A 676 13.23 -7.41 -25.67
C HIS A 676 11.82 -6.90 -25.89
N VAL A 677 10.83 -7.65 -25.38
CA VAL A 677 9.45 -7.18 -25.34
C VAL A 677 9.35 -6.03 -24.32
N THR A 678 8.78 -4.91 -24.75
CA THR A 678 8.60 -3.76 -23.85
C THR A 678 7.37 -3.91 -22.96
N PRO A 679 7.31 -3.22 -21.80
CA PRO A 679 6.14 -3.21 -20.95
C PRO A 679 4.86 -2.83 -21.67
N GLU A 680 4.92 -1.87 -22.59
CA GLU A 680 3.77 -1.39 -23.36
C GLU A 680 3.23 -2.47 -24.29
N VAL A 681 4.10 -3.15 -25.04
CA VAL A 681 3.70 -4.24 -25.98
C VAL A 681 3.05 -5.40 -25.22
N MET A 682 3.67 -5.86 -24.14
CA MET A 682 3.09 -6.93 -23.29
C MET A 682 1.73 -6.50 -22.71
N THR A 683 1.66 -5.28 -22.21
CA THR A 683 0.45 -4.75 -21.58
C THR A 683 -0.67 -4.58 -22.59
N GLN A 684 -0.42 -3.98 -23.75
CA GLN A 684 -1.43 -3.80 -24.81
C GLN A 684 -1.99 -5.15 -25.28
N ALA A 685 -1.13 -6.15 -25.48
CA ALA A 685 -1.57 -7.50 -25.84
C ALA A 685 -2.47 -8.11 -24.75
N THR A 686 -2.12 -7.94 -23.47
CA THR A 686 -2.93 -8.42 -22.34
C THR A 686 -4.26 -7.67 -22.23
N LEU A 687 -4.26 -6.34 -22.38
CA LEU A 687 -5.46 -5.51 -22.32
C LEU A 687 -6.44 -5.80 -23.48
N ALA A 688 -5.96 -6.25 -24.63
CA ALA A 688 -6.81 -6.70 -25.72
C ALA A 688 -7.65 -7.93 -25.31
N HIS A 689 -7.07 -8.89 -24.59
CA HIS A 689 -7.82 -10.01 -24.00
C HIS A 689 -8.85 -9.57 -22.98
N TYR A 690 -8.53 -8.57 -22.15
CA TYR A 690 -9.48 -8.00 -21.18
C TYR A 690 -10.68 -7.38 -21.89
N ALA A 691 -10.44 -6.55 -22.92
CA ALA A 691 -11.50 -5.93 -23.70
C ALA A 691 -12.42 -6.98 -24.34
N GLN A 692 -11.84 -8.02 -24.94
CA GLN A 692 -12.60 -9.12 -25.55
C GLN A 692 -13.41 -9.92 -24.52
N ALA A 693 -12.82 -10.23 -23.35
CA ALA A 693 -13.50 -10.96 -22.28
C ALA A 693 -14.68 -10.18 -21.71
N MET A 694 -14.54 -8.87 -21.54
CA MET A 694 -15.59 -8.00 -21.02
C MET A 694 -16.76 -7.82 -21.99
N THR A 695 -16.53 -7.85 -23.33
CA THR A 695 -17.60 -7.71 -24.32
C THR A 695 -18.50 -8.94 -24.41
N ARG A 696 -17.97 -10.14 -24.16
CA ARG A 696 -18.76 -11.40 -24.20
C ARG A 696 -19.84 -11.50 -23.13
N ARG A 697 -19.77 -10.67 -22.07
CA ARG A 697 -20.73 -10.65 -20.96
C ARG A 697 -22.06 -9.97 -21.27
N THR A 698 -22.15 -9.10 -22.27
CA THR A 698 -23.34 -8.29 -22.55
C THR A 698 -24.53 -9.10 -23.11
N THR A 699 -24.36 -10.37 -23.38
CA THR A 699 -25.39 -11.25 -23.97
C THR A 699 -26.12 -12.16 -22.99
N ASN A 700 -25.59 -12.35 -21.77
CA ASN A 700 -26.27 -13.09 -20.72
C ASN A 700 -26.63 -12.12 -19.58
N GLY A 701 -27.89 -11.70 -19.52
CA GLY A 701 -28.41 -10.85 -18.46
C GLY A 701 -28.15 -11.46 -17.10
N ALA A 702 -27.13 -10.95 -16.39
CA ALA A 702 -26.90 -11.30 -15.01
C ALA A 702 -28.06 -10.72 -14.17
N PRO A 703 -28.64 -11.50 -13.23
CA PRO A 703 -29.46 -10.89 -12.20
C PRO A 703 -28.57 -9.87 -11.48
N ALA A 704 -29.02 -8.62 -11.43
CA ALA A 704 -28.44 -7.63 -10.53
C ALA A 704 -28.33 -8.33 -9.17
N LEU A 705 -27.11 -8.60 -8.71
CA LEU A 705 -26.87 -8.94 -7.31
C LEU A 705 -27.45 -7.76 -6.55
N ALA A 706 -28.72 -7.94 -6.13
CA ALA A 706 -29.37 -7.02 -5.22
C ALA A 706 -28.34 -6.76 -4.13
N ASP A 707 -28.11 -5.49 -3.88
CA ASP A 707 -27.29 -4.93 -2.82
C ASP A 707 -27.68 -5.60 -1.49
N LYS A 708 -27.29 -6.87 -1.33
CA LYS A 708 -27.22 -7.50 -0.03
C LYS A 708 -26.03 -6.86 0.63
N GLY A 709 -26.30 -5.62 1.08
CA GLY A 709 -25.41 -4.75 1.77
C GLY A 709 -24.53 -5.48 2.77
N ARG A 710 -23.49 -6.14 2.28
CA ARG A 710 -22.27 -6.25 3.06
C ARG A 710 -21.73 -4.84 3.07
N ALA A 711 -22.21 -4.06 4.04
CA ALA A 711 -21.39 -3.01 4.56
C ALA A 711 -20.01 -3.67 4.69
N LEU A 712 -19.05 -3.23 3.86
CA LEU A 712 -17.65 -3.41 4.18
C LEU A 712 -17.53 -2.79 5.55
N VAL A 713 -17.75 -3.60 6.57
CA VAL A 713 -17.44 -3.24 7.93
C VAL A 713 -15.92 -3.29 7.95
N PHE A 714 -15.33 -2.21 7.44
CA PHE A 714 -13.98 -1.83 7.78
C PHE A 714 -14.04 -1.51 9.28
N THR A 715 -14.13 -2.56 10.12
CA THR A 715 -13.82 -2.35 11.51
C THR A 715 -12.37 -1.91 11.51
N ASN A 716 -12.13 -0.69 11.97
CA ASN A 716 -10.79 -0.13 12.08
C ASN A 716 -9.81 -1.10 12.75
N GLU A 717 -10.27 -1.98 13.64
CA GLU A 717 -9.50 -3.05 14.25
C GLU A 717 -9.06 -4.14 13.26
N ARG A 718 -9.94 -4.65 12.41
CA ARG A 718 -9.58 -5.73 11.46
C ARG A 718 -8.65 -5.24 10.36
N ILE A 719 -8.78 -3.98 9.93
CA ILE A 719 -7.85 -3.39 8.96
C ILE A 719 -6.51 -3.10 9.62
N ARG A 720 -6.49 -2.59 10.86
CA ARG A 720 -5.26 -2.37 11.63
C ARG A 720 -4.46 -3.66 11.79
N ASP A 721 -5.11 -4.74 12.19
CA ASP A 721 -4.46 -6.05 12.37
C ASP A 721 -3.98 -6.66 11.05
N ALA A 722 -4.79 -6.58 9.98
CA ALA A 722 -4.44 -7.11 8.67
C ALA A 722 -3.32 -6.34 7.97
N LEU A 723 -3.22 -5.02 8.18
CA LEU A 723 -2.23 -4.15 7.57
C LEU A 723 -1.06 -3.81 8.50
N GLY A 724 -1.06 -4.32 9.75
CA GLY A 724 -0.02 -4.04 10.74
C GLY A 724 -0.03 -2.59 11.25
N TYR A 725 -1.15 -1.88 11.15
CA TYR A 725 -1.31 -0.53 11.71
C TYR A 725 -1.36 -0.58 13.23
N ARG A 726 -0.54 0.21 13.88
CA ARG A 726 -0.63 0.44 15.32
C ARG A 726 -1.65 1.52 15.58
N ALA A 727 -2.58 1.29 16.52
CA ALA A 727 -3.40 2.35 17.06
C ALA A 727 -2.49 3.46 17.62
N TRP A 728 -2.78 4.71 17.28
CA TRP A 728 -2.15 5.83 17.96
C TRP A 728 -2.85 6.01 19.31
N ASN A 729 -2.07 5.94 20.38
CA ASN A 729 -2.55 6.27 21.71
C ASN A 729 -1.96 7.63 22.09
N PRO A 730 -2.78 8.60 22.50
CA PRO A 730 -2.26 9.87 22.96
C PRO A 730 -1.31 9.63 24.14
N PRO A 731 -0.14 10.29 24.16
CA PRO A 731 0.71 10.24 25.34
C PRO A 731 -0.04 10.85 26.53
N SER A 732 0.10 10.28 27.73
CA SER A 732 -0.42 10.90 28.95
C SER A 732 0.26 12.26 29.14
N ILE A 733 -0.53 13.33 29.05
CA ILE A 733 -0.07 14.69 29.31
C ILE A 733 -0.26 14.93 30.81
N SER A 734 0.85 14.93 31.55
CA SER A 734 0.81 15.43 32.95
C SER A 734 0.65 16.94 32.91
N PRO A 735 -0.20 17.55 33.77
CA PRO A 735 -0.25 18.99 33.93
C PRO A 735 1.17 19.48 34.21
N ALA A 736 1.63 20.45 33.44
CA ALA A 736 2.91 21.11 33.77
C ALA A 736 2.79 21.67 35.19
N ALA A 737 3.64 21.19 36.06
CA ALA A 737 3.79 21.82 37.39
C ALA A 737 4.18 23.28 37.13
N THR A 738 3.37 24.21 37.59
CA THR A 738 3.64 25.64 37.58
C THR A 738 4.69 26.00 38.66
N ASP A 739 5.70 25.12 38.83
CA ASP A 739 6.83 25.41 39.70
C ASP A 739 8.11 25.42 38.87
N VAL A 740 8.69 26.60 38.79
CA VAL A 740 10.07 26.81 38.39
C VAL A 740 10.94 26.08 39.42
N ALA A 741 11.29 24.84 39.14
CA ALA A 741 12.22 24.07 39.95
C ALA A 741 13.31 23.45 39.08
N THR A 742 14.46 24.05 39.21
CA THR A 742 15.82 23.46 39.22
C THR A 742 15.98 22.13 38.49
N GLY A 743 16.63 22.19 37.31
CA GLY A 743 16.98 21.03 36.49
C GLY A 743 17.87 20.05 37.26
N ALA A 744 17.36 18.85 37.40
CA ALA A 744 18.21 17.68 37.60
C ALA A 744 18.69 17.19 36.21
N PRO A 745 19.96 16.89 35.99
CA PRO A 745 20.50 16.49 34.71
C PRO A 745 19.96 15.11 34.35
N GLU A 746 19.38 15.02 33.16
CA GLU A 746 18.95 13.76 32.53
C GLU A 746 20.13 12.77 32.54
N SER A 747 19.94 11.56 33.11
CA SER A 747 21.00 10.60 33.27
C SER A 747 21.61 10.23 31.89
N VAL A 748 22.92 10.12 31.84
CA VAL A 748 23.70 9.74 30.65
C VAL A 748 23.13 8.48 29.98
N LEU A 749 22.60 7.55 30.79
CA LEU A 749 21.95 6.31 30.34
C LEU A 749 20.68 6.55 29.53
N ARG A 750 19.83 7.52 29.91
CA ARG A 750 18.62 7.89 29.12
C ARG A 750 18.99 8.54 27.77
N ARG A 751 20.06 9.35 27.73
CA ARG A 751 20.57 9.92 26.48
C ARG A 751 21.17 8.85 25.55
N LEU A 752 21.87 7.89 26.12
CA LEU A 752 22.42 6.75 25.35
C LEU A 752 21.32 5.83 24.83
N ALA A 753 20.28 5.57 25.63
CA ALA A 753 19.13 4.78 25.20
C ALA A 753 18.36 5.45 24.05
N ARG A 754 18.12 6.78 24.09
CA ARG A 754 17.51 7.52 22.97
C ARG A 754 18.37 7.51 21.72
N ARG A 755 19.71 7.61 21.85
CA ARG A 755 20.63 7.48 20.71
C ARG A 755 20.65 6.06 20.14
N ALA A 756 20.58 5.03 20.97
CA ALA A 756 20.50 3.64 20.53
C ALA A 756 19.18 3.34 19.77
N ILE A 757 18.06 3.88 20.24
CA ILE A 757 16.75 3.77 19.57
C ILE A 757 16.73 4.55 18.24
N ALA A 758 17.34 5.73 18.19
CA ALA A 758 17.48 6.51 16.96
C ALA A 758 18.40 5.82 15.94
N MET A 759 19.50 5.19 16.40
CA MET A 759 20.39 4.40 15.54
C MET A 759 19.72 3.16 14.93
N ARG A 760 18.68 2.60 15.56
CA ARG A 760 17.90 1.47 15.02
C ARG A 760 17.29 1.77 13.64
N ARG A 761 17.05 3.03 13.31
CA ARG A 761 16.50 3.47 12.02
C ARG A 761 17.58 3.67 10.93
N THR A 762 18.85 3.62 11.28
CA THR A 762 19.96 3.71 10.33
C THR A 762 20.32 2.33 9.75
N PRO A 763 20.94 2.26 8.56
CA PRO A 763 21.41 1.00 8.00
C PRO A 763 22.34 0.23 8.93
N MET A 764 23.21 0.92 9.66
CA MET A 764 24.17 0.36 10.60
C MET A 764 23.51 -0.17 11.89
N GLY A 765 22.48 0.50 12.39
CA GLY A 765 21.71 0.03 13.54
C GLY A 765 20.90 -1.22 13.24
N ARG A 766 20.40 -1.37 12.00
CA ARG A 766 19.73 -2.60 11.53
C ARG A 766 20.71 -3.77 11.39
N LEU A 767 21.96 -3.50 11.05
CA LEU A 767 23.03 -4.52 10.97
C LEU A 767 23.38 -5.02 12.38
N LEU A 768 23.59 -4.13 13.34
CA LEU A 768 23.89 -4.45 14.74
C LEU A 768 22.77 -5.27 15.39
N TYR A 769 21.49 -4.96 15.10
CA TYR A 769 20.35 -5.71 15.63
C TYR A 769 20.24 -7.14 15.07
N ARG A 770 20.73 -7.39 13.85
CA ARG A 770 20.77 -8.73 13.23
C ARG A 770 21.88 -9.63 13.77
N VAL A 771 22.92 -9.05 14.37
CA VAL A 771 24.10 -9.78 14.85
C VAL A 771 24.05 -10.00 16.37
N THR A 772 23.07 -9.39 17.07
CA THR A 772 22.92 -9.52 18.52
C THR A 772 22.02 -10.73 18.82
N PRO A 773 22.46 -11.72 19.62
CA PRO A 773 21.65 -12.88 19.98
C PRO A 773 20.33 -12.49 20.67
N GLU A 774 19.24 -13.19 20.34
CA GLU A 774 17.88 -12.92 20.86
C GLU A 774 17.80 -12.81 22.40
N PRO A 775 18.49 -13.65 23.20
CA PRO A 775 18.48 -13.52 24.67
C PRO A 775 19.02 -12.20 25.20
N VAL A 776 19.97 -11.58 24.47
CA VAL A 776 20.54 -10.26 24.85
C VAL A 776 19.55 -9.15 24.51
N ILE A 777 18.81 -9.31 23.41
CA ILE A 777 17.75 -8.38 23.02
C ILE A 777 16.61 -8.40 24.02
N ASP A 778 16.21 -9.57 24.49
CA ASP A 778 15.10 -9.72 25.43
C ASP A 778 15.51 -9.26 26.86
N ALA A 779 16.74 -9.49 27.28
CA ALA A 779 17.28 -8.92 28.52
C ALA A 779 17.35 -7.39 28.49
N LEU A 780 17.65 -6.80 27.33
CA LEU A 780 17.61 -5.34 27.15
C LEU A 780 16.16 -4.81 27.15
N LYS A 781 15.21 -5.51 26.51
CA LYS A 781 13.78 -5.13 26.54
C LYS A 781 13.20 -5.21 27.96
N ALA A 782 13.48 -6.29 28.70
CA ALA A 782 12.98 -6.47 30.07
C ALA A 782 13.51 -5.40 31.05
N ARG A 783 14.71 -4.87 30.81
CA ARG A 783 15.34 -3.85 31.67
C ARG A 783 14.89 -2.41 31.36
N PHE A 784 14.17 -2.19 30.23
CA PHE A 784 13.72 -0.86 29.79
C PHE A 784 12.19 -0.70 29.77
N HIS A 785 11.44 -1.74 30.14
CA HIS A 785 9.97 -1.69 30.30
C HIS A 785 9.52 -1.80 31.77
N GLY A 786 10.48 -1.65 32.72
CA GLY A 786 10.19 -1.50 34.13
C GLY A 786 10.21 -0.03 34.57
#